data_30e3feb83fa239ee03ed24a1412cc9aa
#
_entry.id   30e3feb83fa239ee03ed24a1412cc9aa
#
_cell.length_a   1.000
_cell.length_b   1.000
_cell.length_c   1.000
_cell.angle_alpha   90.00
_cell.angle_beta   90.00
_cell.angle_gamma   90.00
#
_symmetry.space_group_name_H-M   'P 1'
#
loop_
_entity.id
_entity.type
_entity.pdbx_description
1 polymer ?
#
loop_
_entity_poly.entity_id
_entity_poly.type
_entity_poly.pdbx_seq_one_letter_code
_entity_poly.pdbx_strand_id
1 'polypeptide(L)'
;MIVRAVTGSGKTLAFVIPVIEMILRRTALLRRDQIGGLILEPTRELARQTHGVCTDLCRAVGMTPPLLLVGGGGGGGDNNGGGGGGGATMSAVARDLRRFAELHSDVVIGTPGRVEDVLTRYDDVDVSELEVLILDESDVLLDMGFEVTLTSILSRLPRMRRTGLFSATNTSGVRRLCVRSGMRNPVVVDVAIGAVARSSKGRDQNDDIDEDAEEDNMDDKNDDTGDQSQQQHPQQEQATPSSLTNYYLLCPLDEKLSRLVTFFTQHPNDKVIVFFLTCACVEYYGAVLRHLKPPCKGYEYVALHGKLAQRRRETAMELFRGTGGVDDSASPGSALLCTDVASRGLDVPDVSWTVQFDAPVDPSSYVHRVGRSARAGRVGKSLVFLTRKEEAYVDFLRLRKVPVRELPDTELCKPPSTGEEEMKDNVNEMQKKDDKDTMDSEKDVDESNRVITSAAGPDIFLWDVLPSIRKFVLKDRDILEKGTKAYTSYIRAYKEHHCGFIFRFSALDLGLLASSFSLLRLPKMPELRDKKLTNFVPAGPEVNIHAIPFKDKARESSRQKRLAVELASGGKNAKQIKAEQRAAERIAKSKERRATEVAKGRNPHKKKGKQARIFDEWDELAKEERLYKKLRSKKITKEEYDKLMYGGDEGSEAEDGDSD
;
A
#
# COMPACT_ATOMS: atom_id res chain seq x y z
N MET A 1 -5.71 24.36 16.95
CA MET A 1 -5.97 24.85 15.57
C MET A 1 -6.16 23.67 14.67
N ILE A 2 -7.15 23.71 13.80
CA ILE A 2 -7.37 22.73 12.73
C ILE A 2 -7.13 23.43 11.41
N VAL A 3 -6.24 22.91 10.58
CA VAL A 3 -5.93 23.47 9.26
C VAL A 3 -6.38 22.49 8.19
N ARG A 4 -7.33 22.91 7.37
CA ARG A 4 -7.72 22.18 6.17
C ARG A 4 -6.99 22.79 4.98
N ALA A 5 -6.14 22.02 4.37
CA ALA A 5 -5.37 22.49 3.23
C ALA A 5 -4.99 21.32 2.34
N VAL A 6 -5.11 21.51 1.04
CA VAL A 6 -4.70 20.49 0.06
C VAL A 6 -3.18 20.28 0.07
N THR A 7 -2.75 19.16 -0.51
CA THR A 7 -1.31 18.89 -0.68
C THR A 7 -0.66 19.94 -1.60
N GLY A 8 0.56 20.38 -1.25
CA GLY A 8 1.28 21.42 -2.01
C GLY A 8 0.96 22.85 -1.63
N SER A 9 0.09 23.10 -0.64
CA SER A 9 -0.29 24.45 -0.17
C SER A 9 0.73 25.10 0.80
N GLY A 10 1.88 24.44 1.05
CA GLY A 10 2.88 24.96 2.00
C GLY A 10 2.65 24.59 3.46
N LYS A 11 1.79 23.58 3.76
CA LYS A 11 1.47 23.13 5.13
C LYS A 11 2.72 22.91 6.00
N THR A 12 3.75 22.26 5.48
CA THR A 12 4.97 21.94 6.22
C THR A 12 5.63 23.19 6.80
N LEU A 13 5.79 24.24 6.00
CA LEU A 13 6.31 25.53 6.49
C LEU A 13 5.35 26.20 7.46
N ALA A 14 4.05 26.10 7.21
CA ALA A 14 3.02 26.70 8.06
C ALA A 14 3.00 26.15 9.49
N PHE A 15 3.50 24.94 9.73
CA PHE A 15 3.63 24.43 11.10
C PHE A 15 5.07 24.39 11.61
N VAL A 16 6.08 24.14 10.77
CA VAL A 16 7.47 24.07 11.24
C VAL A 16 7.97 25.43 11.72
N ILE A 17 7.67 26.51 10.99
CA ILE A 17 8.09 27.86 11.39
C ILE A 17 7.52 28.26 12.77
N PRO A 18 6.20 28.15 13.05
CA PRO A 18 5.68 28.42 14.38
C PRO A 18 6.25 27.51 15.49
N VAL A 19 6.53 26.23 15.20
CA VAL A 19 7.15 25.31 16.16
C VAL A 19 8.53 25.83 16.58
N ILE A 20 9.37 26.17 15.62
CA ILE A 20 10.72 26.70 15.87
C ILE A 20 10.61 28.03 16.64
N GLU A 21 9.74 28.94 16.20
CA GLU A 21 9.54 30.25 16.82
C GLU A 21 9.08 30.13 18.29
N MET A 22 8.20 29.19 18.59
CA MET A 22 7.74 28.96 19.96
C MET A 22 8.87 28.48 20.85
N ILE A 23 9.72 27.59 20.38
CA ILE A 23 10.85 27.07 21.15
C ILE A 23 11.90 28.17 21.35
N LEU A 24 12.18 28.97 20.34
CA LEU A 24 13.11 30.11 20.45
C LEU A 24 12.63 31.18 21.46
N ARG A 25 11.32 31.36 21.61
CA ARG A 25 10.74 32.35 22.56
C ARG A 25 10.68 31.88 24.01
N ARG A 26 11.10 30.63 24.30
CA ARG A 26 11.14 30.15 25.66
C ARG A 26 12.10 30.98 26.52
N THR A 27 11.65 31.32 27.70
CA THR A 27 12.48 32.03 28.70
C THR A 27 13.42 31.10 29.43
N ALA A 28 13.02 29.80 29.60
CA ALA A 28 13.82 28.77 30.22
C ALA A 28 14.31 27.77 29.16
N LEU A 29 15.61 27.47 29.18
CA LEU A 29 16.21 26.44 28.34
C LEU A 29 15.69 25.06 28.73
N LEU A 30 15.46 24.21 27.73
CA LEU A 30 15.15 22.80 27.93
C LEU A 30 16.36 22.05 28.51
N ARG A 31 16.11 21.10 29.40
CA ARG A 31 17.13 20.17 29.82
C ARG A 31 17.47 19.22 28.66
N ARG A 32 18.61 18.56 28.75
CA ARG A 32 19.12 17.67 27.68
C ARG A 32 18.21 16.49 27.37
N ASP A 33 17.37 16.08 28.32
CA ASP A 33 16.40 15.00 28.27
C ASP A 33 14.99 15.47 27.88
N GLN A 34 14.76 16.78 27.76
CA GLN A 34 13.45 17.38 27.49
C GLN A 34 13.26 17.73 26.03
N ILE A 35 12.01 17.65 25.57
CA ILE A 35 11.58 18.12 24.24
C ILE A 35 10.48 19.16 24.38
N GLY A 36 10.54 20.22 23.56
CA GLY A 36 9.54 21.27 23.49
C GLY A 36 8.54 21.10 22.36
N GLY A 37 8.92 20.39 21.27
CA GLY A 37 8.09 20.17 20.10
C GLY A 37 8.02 18.73 19.65
N LEU A 38 6.80 18.26 19.31
CA LEU A 38 6.58 16.93 18.74
C LEU A 38 5.74 17.03 17.47
N ILE A 39 6.25 16.47 16.35
CA ILE A 39 5.56 16.40 15.07
C ILE A 39 5.34 14.93 14.72
N LEU A 40 4.09 14.53 14.55
CA LEU A 40 3.70 13.17 14.17
C LEU A 40 3.27 13.12 12.71
N GLU A 41 3.89 12.20 11.97
CA GLU A 41 3.71 11.99 10.55
C GLU A 41 3.24 10.55 10.27
N PRO A 42 2.31 10.32 9.34
CA PRO A 42 1.79 8.98 9.07
C PRO A 42 2.82 8.04 8.44
N THR A 43 3.77 8.58 7.66
CA THR A 43 4.75 7.79 6.91
C THR A 43 6.18 8.20 7.22
N ARG A 44 7.10 7.24 7.08
CA ARG A 44 8.54 7.47 7.31
C ARG A 44 9.13 8.47 6.32
N GLU A 45 8.62 8.46 5.10
CA GLU A 45 9.05 9.33 4.02
C GLU A 45 8.66 10.78 4.31
N LEU A 46 7.42 11.00 4.73
CA LEU A 46 6.94 12.33 5.10
C LEU A 46 7.71 12.85 6.32
N ALA A 47 7.89 12.02 7.35
CA ALA A 47 8.69 12.39 8.53
C ALA A 47 10.13 12.80 8.16
N ARG A 48 10.77 12.12 7.20
CA ARG A 48 12.11 12.52 6.72
C ARG A 48 12.09 13.82 5.94
N GLN A 49 11.07 14.04 5.12
CA GLN A 49 10.93 15.28 4.37
C GLN A 49 10.74 16.46 5.33
N THR A 50 9.82 16.35 6.28
CA THR A 50 9.58 17.37 7.32
C THR A 50 10.84 17.58 8.16
N HIS A 51 11.57 16.49 8.50
CA HIS A 51 12.84 16.55 9.21
C HIS A 51 13.90 17.34 8.41
N GLY A 52 14.01 17.12 7.09
CA GLY A 52 14.94 17.87 6.23
C GLY A 52 14.65 19.38 6.27
N VAL A 53 13.39 19.75 6.02
CA VAL A 53 12.96 21.17 6.06
C VAL A 53 13.21 21.79 7.44
N CYS A 54 12.85 21.07 8.50
CA CYS A 54 13.04 21.54 9.87
C CYS A 54 14.53 21.67 10.23
N THR A 55 15.38 20.74 9.77
CA THR A 55 16.83 20.79 9.97
C THR A 55 17.46 22.02 9.32
N ASP A 56 17.07 22.35 8.10
CA ASP A 56 17.59 23.52 7.40
C ASP A 56 17.17 24.83 8.08
N LEU A 57 15.93 24.91 8.54
CA LEU A 57 15.43 26.05 9.30
C LEU A 57 16.10 26.17 10.68
N CYS A 58 16.23 25.07 11.43
CA CYS A 58 16.94 25.05 12.72
C CYS A 58 18.38 25.51 12.55
N ARG A 59 19.07 25.04 11.53
CA ARG A 59 20.45 25.44 11.22
C ARG A 59 20.53 26.94 10.92
N ALA A 60 19.57 27.49 10.17
CA ALA A 60 19.54 28.92 9.83
C ALA A 60 19.38 29.82 11.06
N VAL A 61 18.73 29.36 12.13
CA VAL A 61 18.51 30.11 13.37
C VAL A 61 19.43 29.68 14.53
N GLY A 62 20.39 28.78 14.27
CA GLY A 62 21.36 28.33 15.28
C GLY A 62 20.79 27.35 16.32
N MET A 63 19.64 26.71 16.04
CA MET A 63 19.09 25.63 16.87
C MET A 63 19.69 24.27 16.56
N THR A 64 19.60 23.35 17.52
CA THR A 64 19.94 21.95 17.31
C THR A 64 18.98 21.32 16.27
N PRO A 65 19.48 20.42 15.39
CA PRO A 65 18.63 19.75 14.43
C PRO A 65 17.60 18.86 15.14
N PRO A 66 16.39 18.68 14.57
CA PRO A 66 15.36 17.82 15.17
C PRO A 66 15.80 16.36 15.20
N LEU A 67 15.30 15.59 16.16
CA LEU A 67 15.46 14.14 16.19
C LEU A 67 14.44 13.46 15.31
N LEU A 68 14.88 12.55 14.44
CA LEU A 68 14.01 11.75 13.57
C LEU A 68 13.74 10.37 14.19
N LEU A 69 12.49 10.08 14.56
CA LEU A 69 12.04 8.79 15.09
C LEU A 69 11.17 8.03 14.07
N VAL A 70 11.79 7.15 13.28
CA VAL A 70 11.10 6.33 12.28
C VAL A 70 11.45 4.86 12.43
N GLY A 71 10.49 3.97 12.45
CA GLY A 71 10.68 2.53 12.57
C GLY A 71 11.36 1.92 11.34
N GLY A 72 12.07 0.81 11.48
CA GLY A 72 12.56 0.01 10.35
C GLY A 72 14.04 0.08 10.01
N GLY A 73 14.90 0.08 11.01
CA GLY A 73 16.35 -0.13 10.85
C GLY A 73 16.88 -1.46 11.41
N GLY A 74 16.05 -2.51 11.45
CA GLY A 74 16.50 -3.83 11.87
C GLY A 74 16.79 -4.71 10.66
N GLY A 75 18.05 -4.72 10.16
CA GLY A 75 18.44 -5.68 9.14
C GLY A 75 19.19 -5.11 7.94
N GLY A 76 20.02 -4.14 8.15
CA GLY A 76 21.00 -3.70 7.16
C GLY A 76 22.31 -3.45 7.88
N GLY A 77 23.04 -4.53 8.20
CA GLY A 77 24.39 -4.40 8.66
C GLY A 77 25.19 -3.73 7.58
N ASP A 78 25.87 -2.65 7.92
CA ASP A 78 27.05 -2.22 7.18
C ASP A 78 28.09 -3.32 7.32
N ASN A 79 27.93 -4.39 6.53
CA ASN A 79 28.95 -5.37 6.29
C ASN A 79 29.91 -4.84 5.21
N ASN A 80 30.64 -3.80 5.55
CA ASN A 80 31.90 -3.50 4.90
C ASN A 80 32.97 -3.45 5.98
N GLY A 81 33.57 -4.58 6.25
CA GLY A 81 34.68 -4.69 7.18
C GLY A 81 34.73 -6.09 7.80
N GLY A 82 35.58 -6.97 7.24
CA GLY A 82 35.89 -8.26 7.81
C GLY A 82 36.37 -8.13 9.24
N GLY A 83 35.92 -8.99 10.13
CA GLY A 83 36.43 -9.08 11.50
C GLY A 83 35.40 -9.71 12.42
N GLY A 84 35.62 -10.99 12.79
CA GLY A 84 34.83 -11.70 13.77
C GLY A 84 34.86 -11.02 15.13
N GLY A 85 33.72 -10.85 15.73
CA GLY A 85 33.56 -10.38 17.10
C GLY A 85 32.09 -10.34 17.44
N GLY A 86 31.63 -11.24 18.31
CA GLY A 86 30.26 -11.31 18.82
C GLY A 86 29.89 -10.11 19.68
N GLY A 87 29.62 -8.97 19.04
CA GLY A 87 29.06 -7.78 19.65
C GLY A 87 27.56 -7.80 19.54
N ALA A 88 26.84 -7.66 20.65
CA ALA A 88 25.39 -7.53 20.70
C ALA A 88 24.94 -6.36 19.81
N THR A 89 24.20 -6.64 18.76
CA THR A 89 23.65 -5.60 17.88
C THR A 89 22.65 -4.77 18.67
N MET A 90 22.97 -3.48 18.91
CA MET A 90 22.08 -2.53 19.59
C MET A 90 20.72 -2.49 18.90
N SER A 91 19.64 -2.49 19.68
CA SER A 91 18.29 -2.33 19.13
C SER A 91 18.18 -0.99 18.41
N ALA A 92 17.29 -0.93 17.40
CA ALA A 92 17.10 0.31 16.64
C ALA A 92 16.64 1.48 17.55
N VAL A 93 15.90 1.18 18.61
CA VAL A 93 15.47 2.18 19.61
C VAL A 93 16.66 2.69 20.41
N ALA A 94 17.53 1.80 20.87
CA ALA A 94 18.72 2.20 21.61
C ALA A 94 19.65 3.12 20.79
N ARG A 95 19.70 2.95 19.49
CA ARG A 95 20.42 3.88 18.59
C ARG A 95 19.76 5.25 18.51
N ASP A 96 18.43 5.30 18.47
CA ASP A 96 17.70 6.58 18.43
C ASP A 96 17.85 7.34 19.75
N LEU A 97 17.80 6.65 20.88
CA LEU A 97 18.02 7.25 22.21
C LEU A 97 19.45 7.77 22.37
N ARG A 98 20.44 7.01 21.90
CA ARG A 98 21.82 7.47 21.87
C ARG A 98 21.98 8.75 21.03
N ARG A 99 21.33 8.79 19.86
CA ARG A 99 21.29 10.00 19.02
C ARG A 99 20.62 11.18 19.76
N PHE A 100 19.53 10.93 20.47
CA PHE A 100 18.88 11.96 21.26
C PHE A 100 19.81 12.53 22.32
N ALA A 101 20.50 11.66 23.09
CA ALA A 101 21.47 12.05 24.10
C ALA A 101 22.68 12.81 23.52
N GLU A 102 23.09 12.51 22.27
CA GLU A 102 24.18 13.18 21.57
C GLU A 102 23.77 14.54 20.98
N LEU A 103 22.57 14.62 20.38
CA LEU A 103 22.09 15.81 19.66
C LEU A 103 21.44 16.85 20.57
N HIS A 104 20.85 16.45 21.70
CA HIS A 104 20.05 17.34 22.58
C HIS A 104 18.99 18.11 21.79
N SER A 105 18.15 17.37 21.04
CA SER A 105 17.17 17.97 20.13
C SER A 105 15.94 18.47 20.87
N ASP A 106 15.60 19.74 20.69
CA ASP A 106 14.40 20.36 21.26
C ASP A 106 13.11 19.91 20.55
N VAL A 107 13.22 19.42 19.30
CA VAL A 107 12.11 18.99 18.44
C VAL A 107 12.28 17.54 18.05
N VAL A 108 11.21 16.78 18.17
CA VAL A 108 11.13 15.39 17.69
C VAL A 108 10.14 15.29 16.55
N ILE A 109 10.54 14.64 15.47
CA ILE A 109 9.70 14.33 14.30
C ILE A 109 9.67 12.82 14.13
N GLY A 110 8.47 12.22 14.05
CA GLY A 110 8.43 10.77 13.93
C GLY A 110 7.10 10.18 13.51
N THR A 111 7.14 8.86 13.29
CA THR A 111 5.91 8.09 13.04
C THR A 111 5.33 7.57 14.35
N PRO A 112 3.97 7.47 14.49
CA PRO A 112 3.32 7.16 15.75
C PRO A 112 3.87 5.93 16.46
N GLY A 113 3.96 4.79 15.78
CA GLY A 113 4.44 3.55 16.40
C GLY A 113 5.87 3.63 16.93
N ARG A 114 6.76 4.45 16.31
CA ARG A 114 8.13 4.61 16.80
C ARG A 114 8.22 5.57 17.98
N VAL A 115 7.42 6.63 17.93
CA VAL A 115 7.31 7.58 19.04
C VAL A 115 6.70 6.90 20.26
N GLU A 116 5.64 6.10 20.08
CA GLU A 116 5.04 5.30 21.15
C GLU A 116 6.05 4.33 21.77
N ASP A 117 6.82 3.60 20.95
CA ASP A 117 7.88 2.69 21.42
C ASP A 117 8.89 3.40 22.31
N VAL A 118 9.32 4.61 21.93
CA VAL A 118 10.28 5.42 22.70
C VAL A 118 9.66 5.89 23.99
N LEU A 119 8.49 6.53 23.94
CA LEU A 119 7.82 7.08 25.12
C LEU A 119 7.29 6.01 26.10
N THR A 120 7.12 4.76 25.65
CA THR A 120 6.58 3.68 26.50
C THR A 120 7.67 2.87 27.19
N ARG A 121 8.80 2.68 26.54
CA ARG A 121 9.84 1.75 27.00
C ARG A 121 11.04 2.41 27.63
N TYR A 122 11.14 3.72 27.51
CA TYR A 122 12.33 4.46 27.90
C TYR A 122 11.94 5.78 28.57
N ASP A 123 12.49 6.00 29.76
CA ASP A 123 12.30 7.24 30.53
C ASP A 123 13.32 8.33 30.13
N ASP A 124 14.13 8.07 29.09
CA ASP A 124 15.22 8.96 28.66
C ASP A 124 14.72 10.21 27.91
N VAL A 125 13.43 10.26 27.53
CA VAL A 125 12.82 11.39 26.84
C VAL A 125 11.71 11.98 27.71
N ASP A 126 11.99 13.12 28.32
CA ASP A 126 11.03 13.85 29.14
C ASP A 126 10.16 14.78 28.28
N VAL A 127 8.87 14.52 28.29
CA VAL A 127 7.85 15.30 27.55
C VAL A 127 7.13 16.32 28.44
N SER A 128 7.52 16.47 29.71
CA SER A 128 6.83 17.35 30.67
C SER A 128 6.76 18.81 30.21
N GLU A 129 7.78 19.24 29.48
CA GLU A 129 7.94 20.61 28.94
C GLU A 129 7.47 20.75 27.49
N LEU A 130 6.72 19.79 26.96
CA LEU A 130 6.21 19.84 25.60
C LEU A 130 5.19 20.97 25.43
N GLU A 131 5.53 21.99 24.65
CA GLU A 131 4.65 23.12 24.36
C GLU A 131 3.79 22.94 23.11
N VAL A 132 4.30 22.20 22.09
CA VAL A 132 3.62 22.09 20.82
C VAL A 132 3.59 20.67 20.31
N LEU A 133 2.40 20.26 19.88
CA LEU A 133 2.13 18.98 19.18
C LEU A 133 1.53 19.30 17.82
N ILE A 134 2.12 18.73 16.77
CA ILE A 134 1.58 18.76 15.41
C ILE A 134 1.23 17.34 14.97
N LEU A 135 0.02 17.19 14.43
CA LEU A 135 -0.44 15.96 13.77
C LEU A 135 -0.66 16.31 12.29
N ASP A 136 0.29 15.95 11.44
CA ASP A 136 0.16 16.20 10.00
C ASP A 136 -0.54 15.02 9.31
N GLU A 137 -1.24 15.30 8.22
CA GLU A 137 -2.07 14.34 7.49
C GLU A 137 -2.93 13.51 8.47
N SER A 138 -3.65 14.19 9.39
CA SER A 138 -4.35 13.56 10.51
C SER A 138 -5.48 12.60 10.09
N ASP A 139 -6.13 12.84 8.95
CA ASP A 139 -7.03 11.88 8.30
C ASP A 139 -6.30 10.59 7.94
N VAL A 140 -5.11 10.71 7.42
CA VAL A 140 -4.24 9.59 7.06
C VAL A 140 -3.78 8.79 8.28
N LEU A 141 -3.41 9.48 9.36
CA LEU A 141 -3.03 8.82 10.61
C LEU A 141 -4.16 7.90 11.12
N LEU A 142 -5.42 8.34 10.98
CA LEU A 142 -6.59 7.55 11.36
C LEU A 142 -6.85 6.40 10.39
N ASP A 143 -6.79 6.64 9.08
CA ASP A 143 -7.02 5.64 8.04
C ASP A 143 -5.99 4.49 8.09
N MET A 144 -4.77 4.78 8.53
CA MET A 144 -3.73 3.77 8.76
C MET A 144 -3.90 2.97 10.06
N GLY A 145 -4.94 3.26 10.85
CA GLY A 145 -5.26 2.54 12.08
C GLY A 145 -4.42 2.96 13.29
N PHE A 146 -3.78 4.13 13.26
CA PHE A 146 -2.98 4.63 14.41
C PHE A 146 -3.82 5.20 15.55
N GLU A 147 -5.15 5.05 15.54
CA GLU A 147 -6.04 5.63 16.56
C GLU A 147 -5.66 5.21 17.99
N VAL A 148 -5.35 3.93 18.20
CA VAL A 148 -4.93 3.39 19.51
C VAL A 148 -3.57 3.94 19.92
N THR A 149 -2.61 3.91 18.98
CA THR A 149 -1.24 4.43 19.19
C THR A 149 -1.25 5.92 19.50
N LEU A 150 -2.04 6.72 18.76
CA LEU A 150 -2.20 8.15 19.02
C LEU A 150 -2.80 8.39 20.43
N THR A 151 -3.80 7.60 20.82
CA THR A 151 -4.41 7.71 22.15
C THR A 151 -3.37 7.40 23.25
N SER A 152 -2.53 6.37 23.05
CA SER A 152 -1.43 6.02 23.96
C SER A 152 -0.42 7.16 24.08
N ILE A 153 0.02 7.76 22.97
CA ILE A 153 0.93 8.91 22.96
C ILE A 153 0.29 10.10 23.69
N LEU A 154 -0.93 10.50 23.28
CA LEU A 154 -1.64 11.66 23.81
C LEU A 154 -1.85 11.58 25.34
N SER A 155 -2.05 10.38 25.89
CA SER A 155 -2.22 10.16 27.33
C SER A 155 -0.96 10.45 28.15
N ARG A 156 0.23 10.44 27.53
CA ARG A 156 1.53 10.67 28.15
C ARG A 156 1.98 12.14 28.05
N LEU A 157 1.38 12.90 27.13
CA LEU A 157 1.76 14.30 26.91
C LEU A 157 1.09 15.25 27.92
N PRO A 158 1.73 16.36 28.30
CA PRO A 158 1.16 17.35 29.20
C PRO A 158 -0.14 17.93 28.60
N ARG A 159 -1.11 18.23 29.48
CA ARG A 159 -2.40 18.81 29.05
C ARG A 159 -2.27 20.26 28.56
N MET A 160 -1.35 21.01 29.14
CA MET A 160 -1.06 22.40 28.77
C MET A 160 -0.09 22.46 27.60
N ARG A 161 -0.61 22.25 26.39
CA ARG A 161 0.16 22.34 25.16
C ARG A 161 -0.69 22.95 24.04
N ARG A 162 -0.06 23.51 23.03
CA ARG A 162 -0.71 23.89 21.78
C ARG A 162 -0.73 22.70 20.83
N THR A 163 -1.89 22.45 20.25
CA THR A 163 -2.04 21.33 19.30
C THR A 163 -2.50 21.85 17.94
N GLY A 164 -1.80 21.47 16.88
CA GLY A 164 -2.14 21.72 15.49
C GLY A 164 -2.50 20.40 14.78
N LEU A 165 -3.69 20.37 14.17
CA LEU A 165 -4.13 19.29 13.29
C LEU A 165 -4.13 19.78 11.86
N PHE A 166 -3.38 19.10 11.00
CA PHE A 166 -3.32 19.38 9.57
C PHE A 166 -3.93 18.21 8.81
N SER A 167 -4.89 18.48 7.92
CA SER A 167 -5.62 17.46 7.17
C SER A 167 -6.05 17.98 5.82
N ALA A 168 -6.17 17.10 4.83
CA ALA A 168 -6.78 17.44 3.55
C ALA A 168 -8.32 17.31 3.58
N THR A 169 -8.86 16.51 4.51
CA THR A 169 -10.28 16.19 4.59
C THR A 169 -10.85 16.43 5.99
N ASN A 170 -12.15 16.76 6.06
CA ASN A 170 -12.87 16.93 7.32
C ASN A 170 -13.72 15.68 7.60
N THR A 171 -13.11 14.65 8.15
CA THR A 171 -13.82 13.43 8.52
C THR A 171 -14.29 13.47 9.97
N SER A 172 -15.35 12.70 10.29
CA SER A 172 -15.79 12.50 11.68
C SER A 172 -14.66 11.96 12.58
N GLY A 173 -13.73 11.20 12.00
CA GLY A 173 -12.53 10.73 12.69
C GLY A 173 -11.62 11.86 13.14
N VAL A 174 -11.36 12.86 12.29
CA VAL A 174 -10.55 14.03 12.62
C VAL A 174 -11.20 14.83 13.75
N ARG A 175 -12.52 15.01 13.73
CA ARG A 175 -13.25 15.64 14.84
C ARG A 175 -13.09 14.90 16.16
N ARG A 176 -13.20 13.54 16.16
CA ARG A 176 -12.97 12.73 17.37
C ARG A 176 -11.52 12.86 17.85
N LEU A 177 -10.54 12.92 16.95
CA LEU A 177 -9.14 13.12 17.29
C LEU A 177 -8.90 14.49 17.95
N CYS A 178 -9.61 15.55 17.50
CA CYS A 178 -9.57 16.86 18.14
C CYS A 178 -9.98 16.79 19.61
N VAL A 179 -11.11 16.16 19.90
CA VAL A 179 -11.60 15.99 21.27
C VAL A 179 -10.60 15.21 22.12
N ARG A 180 -10.08 14.09 21.60
CA ARG A 180 -9.09 13.24 22.28
C ARG A 180 -7.75 13.95 22.51
N SER A 181 -7.33 14.81 21.59
CA SER A 181 -6.13 15.62 21.75
C SER A 181 -6.29 16.77 22.76
N GLY A 182 -7.46 16.91 23.37
CA GLY A 182 -7.74 17.91 24.39
C GLY A 182 -8.00 19.32 23.85
N MET A 183 -8.29 19.43 22.54
CA MET A 183 -8.59 20.72 21.93
C MET A 183 -10.00 21.19 22.33
N ARG A 184 -10.06 22.36 22.95
CA ARG A 184 -11.32 23.03 23.28
C ARG A 184 -11.49 24.21 22.35
N ASN A 185 -12.62 24.31 21.64
CA ASN A 185 -12.94 25.37 20.66
C ASN A 185 -11.77 25.66 19.70
N PRO A 186 -11.34 24.67 18.87
CA PRO A 186 -10.21 24.88 17.99
C PRO A 186 -10.55 25.89 16.91
N VAL A 187 -9.64 26.82 16.65
CA VAL A 187 -9.72 27.68 15.47
C VAL A 187 -9.59 26.79 14.23
N VAL A 188 -10.55 26.89 13.32
CA VAL A 188 -10.55 26.18 12.04
C VAL A 188 -10.07 27.14 10.96
N VAL A 189 -9.04 26.75 10.22
CA VAL A 189 -8.50 27.50 9.09
C VAL A 189 -8.69 26.66 7.83
N ASP A 190 -9.54 27.13 6.94
CA ASP A 190 -9.77 26.53 5.64
C ASP A 190 -8.97 27.28 4.57
N VAL A 191 -7.98 26.63 3.98
CA VAL A 191 -7.19 27.18 2.89
C VAL A 191 -7.87 26.79 1.58
N ALA A 192 -8.81 27.60 1.12
CA ALA A 192 -9.43 27.46 -0.19
C ALA A 192 -8.41 27.78 -1.29
N ILE A 193 -8.25 26.90 -2.26
CA ILE A 193 -7.40 27.14 -3.43
C ILE A 193 -8.19 28.03 -4.39
N GLY A 194 -7.73 29.27 -4.58
CA GLY A 194 -8.26 30.18 -5.61
C GLY A 194 -8.82 31.53 -5.13
N ALA A 195 -8.72 31.87 -3.85
CA ALA A 195 -9.03 33.23 -3.40
C ALA A 195 -7.82 34.16 -3.59
N VAL A 196 -7.74 34.82 -4.72
CA VAL A 196 -7.03 36.08 -4.85
C VAL A 196 -7.58 37.00 -3.74
N ALA A 197 -6.69 37.48 -2.89
CA ALA A 197 -6.99 38.31 -1.75
C ALA A 197 -7.95 39.44 -2.13
N ARG A 198 -9.20 39.34 -1.71
CA ARG A 198 -10.09 40.49 -1.55
C ARG A 198 -10.21 40.70 -0.05
N SER A 199 -9.63 41.83 0.39
CA SER A 199 -9.79 42.34 1.73
C SER A 199 -11.27 42.37 2.11
N SER A 200 -11.69 41.54 3.03
CA SER A 200 -13.00 41.63 3.65
C SER A 200 -12.89 42.41 4.96
N LYS A 201 -13.44 43.59 4.95
CA LYS A 201 -13.91 44.29 6.14
C LYS A 201 -14.79 43.35 6.98
N GLY A 202 -14.64 43.49 8.28
CA GLY A 202 -15.30 42.67 9.29
C GLY A 202 -16.83 42.59 9.16
N ARG A 203 -17.28 41.42 9.56
CA ARG A 203 -18.65 41.28 10.06
C ARG A 203 -18.62 40.13 11.09
N ASP A 204 -18.77 40.56 12.34
CA ASP A 204 -19.15 39.66 13.43
C ASP A 204 -20.52 39.08 13.13
N GLN A 205 -20.65 37.79 13.18
CA GLN A 205 -21.91 37.12 13.47
C GLN A 205 -21.62 35.84 14.24
N ASN A 206 -22.10 35.84 15.46
CA ASN A 206 -22.34 34.66 16.29
C ASN A 206 -23.34 33.77 15.57
N ASP A 207 -22.98 32.54 15.33
CA ASP A 207 -23.94 31.47 15.04
C ASP A 207 -23.82 30.40 16.13
N ASP A 208 -24.85 30.40 16.95
CA ASP A 208 -25.10 29.39 17.97
C ASP A 208 -25.34 28.02 17.32
N ILE A 209 -24.84 27.01 18.00
CA ILE A 209 -24.97 25.62 17.63
C ILE A 209 -26.27 25.11 18.22
N ASP A 210 -27.27 24.84 17.39
CA ASP A 210 -28.41 24.01 17.78
C ASP A 210 -28.22 22.60 17.24
N GLU A 211 -28.35 21.65 18.18
CA GLU A 211 -28.47 20.22 17.98
C GLU A 211 -29.90 19.86 17.61
N ASP A 212 -30.01 18.79 16.83
CA ASP A 212 -31.18 17.92 16.64
C ASP A 212 -32.45 18.48 15.98
N ALA A 213 -32.76 17.87 14.82
CA ALA A 213 -34.02 17.14 14.61
C ALA A 213 -34.17 16.70 13.15
N GLU A 214 -34.35 15.41 12.98
CA GLU A 214 -35.05 14.80 11.84
C GLU A 214 -36.53 15.13 11.96
N GLU A 215 -37.21 15.40 10.84
CA GLU A 215 -38.46 14.82 10.39
C GLU A 215 -39.14 15.66 9.28
N ASP A 216 -39.49 14.93 8.26
CA ASP A 216 -40.51 15.09 7.24
C ASP A 216 -41.45 16.32 7.30
N ASN A 217 -41.60 16.98 6.12
CA ASN A 217 -42.92 17.10 5.51
C ASN A 217 -42.83 17.71 4.08
N MET A 218 -43.46 16.99 3.16
CA MET A 218 -43.97 17.51 1.88
C MET A 218 -45.03 18.56 2.15
N ASP A 219 -45.01 19.64 1.38
CA ASP A 219 -46.22 20.09 0.67
C ASP A 219 -45.92 21.24 -0.32
N ASP A 220 -46.56 21.09 -1.43
CA ASP A 220 -46.79 21.89 -2.61
C ASP A 220 -47.14 23.37 -2.34
N LYS A 221 -46.55 24.31 -3.17
CA LYS A 221 -47.37 25.31 -3.89
C LYS A 221 -46.51 26.16 -4.84
N ASN A 222 -46.93 26.17 -6.10
CA ASN A 222 -46.61 27.12 -7.15
C ASN A 222 -46.83 28.58 -6.71
N ASP A 223 -45.95 29.47 -7.12
CA ASP A 223 -46.34 30.70 -7.76
C ASP A 223 -45.24 31.30 -8.64
N ASP A 224 -45.65 31.69 -9.80
CA ASP A 224 -44.91 32.20 -10.95
C ASP A 224 -44.80 33.73 -10.82
N THR A 225 -43.59 34.31 -10.81
CA THR A 225 -43.37 35.67 -11.31
C THR A 225 -41.90 35.86 -11.65
N GLY A 226 -41.61 36.14 -12.91
CA GLY A 226 -40.29 36.38 -13.44
C GLY A 226 -39.64 37.66 -12.96
N ASP A 227 -38.34 37.55 -12.69
CA ASP A 227 -37.42 38.69 -12.81
C ASP A 227 -36.03 38.17 -13.25
N GLN A 228 -35.57 38.67 -14.39
CA GLN A 228 -34.26 38.36 -14.97
C GLN A 228 -33.20 39.20 -14.24
N SER A 229 -32.65 38.72 -13.18
CA SER A 229 -31.39 39.18 -12.64
C SER A 229 -30.33 38.09 -12.76
N GLN A 230 -29.25 38.43 -13.44
CA GLN A 230 -28.08 37.57 -13.65
C GLN A 230 -27.58 37.00 -12.32
N GLN A 231 -27.95 35.79 -12.00
CA GLN A 231 -27.41 35.03 -10.86
C GLN A 231 -25.99 34.62 -11.20
N GLN A 232 -25.03 35.32 -10.64
CA GLN A 232 -23.66 34.81 -10.51
C GLN A 232 -23.74 33.55 -9.66
N HIS A 233 -23.58 32.38 -10.31
CA HIS A 233 -23.45 31.11 -9.62
C HIS A 233 -22.32 31.18 -8.57
N PRO A 234 -22.56 30.83 -7.29
CA PRO A 234 -21.51 30.71 -6.32
C PRO A 234 -20.53 29.66 -6.83
N GLN A 235 -19.26 30.03 -6.97
CA GLN A 235 -18.20 29.09 -7.36
C GLN A 235 -18.18 27.96 -6.33
N GLN A 236 -18.65 26.77 -6.73
CA GLN A 236 -18.64 25.57 -5.90
C GLN A 236 -17.20 25.27 -5.50
N GLU A 237 -16.92 25.20 -4.20
CA GLU A 237 -15.63 24.80 -3.65
C GLU A 237 -15.24 23.42 -4.19
N GLN A 238 -14.17 23.34 -4.98
CA GLN A 238 -13.66 22.11 -5.54
C GLN A 238 -12.74 21.41 -4.53
N ALA A 239 -12.83 20.09 -4.43
CA ALA A 239 -11.97 19.28 -3.56
C ALA A 239 -10.54 19.14 -4.12
N THR A 240 -10.31 19.50 -5.37
CA THR A 240 -9.02 19.41 -6.07
C THR A 240 -8.58 20.80 -6.55
N PRO A 241 -7.26 21.06 -6.68
CA PRO A 241 -6.74 22.30 -7.22
C PRO A 241 -7.34 22.64 -8.60
N SER A 242 -7.62 23.90 -8.86
CA SER A 242 -8.11 24.38 -10.16
C SER A 242 -7.10 24.14 -11.31
N SER A 243 -5.82 24.03 -10.99
CA SER A 243 -4.74 23.68 -11.93
C SER A 243 -4.68 22.20 -12.30
N LEU A 244 -5.54 21.34 -11.70
CA LEU A 244 -5.56 19.91 -11.92
C LEU A 244 -6.74 19.53 -12.81
N THR A 245 -6.46 18.87 -13.93
CA THR A 245 -7.48 18.28 -14.79
C THR A 245 -7.56 16.77 -14.55
N ASN A 246 -8.76 16.29 -14.18
CA ASN A 246 -8.97 14.87 -13.92
C ASN A 246 -9.71 14.22 -15.09
N TYR A 247 -9.19 13.09 -15.54
CA TYR A 247 -9.77 12.27 -16.61
C TYR A 247 -10.14 10.89 -16.09
N TYR A 248 -11.12 10.25 -16.73
CA TYR A 248 -11.40 8.83 -16.59
C TYR A 248 -11.46 8.16 -17.95
N LEU A 249 -11.15 6.87 -17.98
CA LEU A 249 -11.20 6.04 -19.18
C LEU A 249 -11.95 4.75 -18.86
N LEU A 250 -13.00 4.46 -19.62
CA LEU A 250 -13.74 3.21 -19.54
C LEU A 250 -13.11 2.16 -20.44
N CYS A 251 -12.64 1.05 -19.90
CA CYS A 251 -12.02 -0.01 -20.66
C CYS A 251 -12.25 -1.41 -20.05
N PRO A 252 -12.21 -2.49 -20.86
CA PRO A 252 -12.21 -3.85 -20.36
C PRO A 252 -10.99 -4.14 -19.47
N LEU A 253 -11.12 -5.11 -18.55
CA LEU A 253 -10.03 -5.45 -17.61
C LEU A 253 -8.76 -5.95 -18.30
N ASP A 254 -8.90 -6.71 -19.37
CA ASP A 254 -7.79 -7.27 -20.15
C ASP A 254 -7.09 -6.22 -21.03
N GLU A 255 -7.76 -5.13 -21.39
CA GLU A 255 -7.17 -4.04 -22.15
C GLU A 255 -6.46 -2.98 -21.29
N LYS A 256 -6.68 -2.94 -19.97
CA LYS A 256 -6.09 -1.91 -19.10
C LYS A 256 -4.58 -1.77 -19.29
N LEU A 257 -3.84 -2.88 -19.37
CA LEU A 257 -2.39 -2.83 -19.50
C LEU A 257 -1.97 -2.36 -20.89
N SER A 258 -2.65 -2.83 -21.93
CA SER A 258 -2.41 -2.39 -23.32
C SER A 258 -2.62 -0.89 -23.46
N ARG A 259 -3.67 -0.34 -22.86
CA ARG A 259 -3.94 1.11 -22.83
C ARG A 259 -2.91 1.89 -22.01
N LEU A 260 -2.43 1.33 -20.89
CA LEU A 260 -1.35 1.96 -20.14
C LEU A 260 -0.04 2.02 -20.94
N VAL A 261 0.29 0.96 -21.69
CA VAL A 261 1.46 0.96 -22.57
C VAL A 261 1.29 1.97 -23.71
N THR A 262 0.11 2.02 -24.33
CA THR A 262 -0.20 3.04 -25.36
C THR A 262 -0.09 4.46 -24.77
N PHE A 263 -0.56 4.69 -23.55
CA PHE A 263 -0.39 5.97 -22.85
C PHE A 263 1.09 6.36 -22.73
N PHE A 264 1.97 5.44 -22.33
CA PHE A 264 3.40 5.73 -22.25
C PHE A 264 4.03 6.06 -23.61
N THR A 265 3.54 5.44 -24.69
CA THR A 265 4.05 5.76 -26.04
C THR A 265 3.69 7.16 -26.51
N GLN A 266 2.57 7.69 -26.03
CA GLN A 266 2.13 9.05 -26.36
C GLN A 266 2.74 10.12 -25.44
N HIS A 267 3.28 9.68 -24.31
CA HIS A 267 3.90 10.53 -23.30
C HIS A 267 5.37 10.14 -23.06
N PRO A 268 6.23 10.09 -24.11
CA PRO A 268 7.56 9.50 -24.05
C PRO A 268 8.52 10.25 -23.12
N ASN A 269 8.29 11.54 -22.86
CA ASN A 269 9.15 12.38 -22.03
C ASN A 269 8.50 12.74 -20.69
N ASP A 270 7.27 12.29 -20.44
CA ASP A 270 6.53 12.65 -19.24
C ASP A 270 6.99 11.86 -18.01
N LYS A 271 6.94 12.53 -16.87
CA LYS A 271 7.15 11.92 -15.56
C LYS A 271 5.81 11.54 -14.96
N VAL A 272 5.58 10.24 -14.80
CA VAL A 272 4.27 9.67 -14.47
C VAL A 272 4.31 8.90 -13.16
N ILE A 273 3.30 9.08 -12.30
CA ILE A 273 3.07 8.19 -11.15
C ILE A 273 1.89 7.27 -11.49
N VAL A 274 2.08 5.96 -11.36
CA VAL A 274 1.03 4.96 -11.62
C VAL A 274 0.67 4.22 -10.33
N PHE A 275 -0.59 4.32 -9.93
CA PHE A 275 -1.11 3.69 -8.72
C PHE A 275 -1.77 2.35 -9.02
N PHE A 276 -1.29 1.31 -8.34
CA PHE A 276 -1.85 -0.04 -8.34
C PHE A 276 -2.48 -0.39 -7.00
N LEU A 277 -3.44 -1.29 -7.02
CA LEU A 277 -4.22 -1.68 -5.84
C LEU A 277 -3.37 -2.38 -4.75
N THR A 278 -2.39 -3.20 -5.13
CA THR A 278 -1.59 -3.98 -4.17
C THR A 278 -0.10 -3.97 -4.47
N CYS A 279 0.71 -4.20 -3.42
CA CYS A 279 2.17 -4.35 -3.57
C CYS A 279 2.56 -5.47 -4.56
N ALA A 280 1.76 -6.55 -4.62
CA ALA A 280 2.04 -7.65 -5.54
C ALA A 280 1.75 -7.27 -7.00
N CYS A 281 0.76 -6.39 -7.25
CA CYS A 281 0.53 -5.82 -8.57
C CYS A 281 1.72 -4.95 -9.00
N VAL A 282 2.25 -4.11 -8.11
CA VAL A 282 3.46 -3.30 -8.40
C VAL A 282 4.65 -4.19 -8.74
N GLU A 283 4.89 -5.28 -7.99
CA GLU A 283 5.97 -6.24 -8.26
C GLU A 283 5.80 -6.92 -9.62
N TYR A 284 4.56 -7.31 -9.96
CA TYR A 284 4.24 -7.98 -11.22
C TYR A 284 4.34 -7.04 -12.42
N TYR A 285 3.59 -5.94 -12.41
CA TYR A 285 3.59 -5.00 -13.53
C TYR A 285 4.95 -4.31 -13.72
N GLY A 286 5.69 -4.06 -12.62
CA GLY A 286 7.05 -3.56 -12.73
C GLY A 286 8.02 -4.55 -13.40
N ALA A 287 7.83 -5.85 -13.24
CA ALA A 287 8.62 -6.86 -13.95
C ALA A 287 8.19 -7.00 -15.42
N VAL A 288 6.88 -6.97 -15.66
CA VAL A 288 6.28 -7.08 -17.00
C VAL A 288 6.65 -5.87 -17.87
N LEU A 289 6.44 -4.63 -17.39
CA LEU A 289 6.73 -3.41 -18.16
C LEU A 289 8.21 -3.28 -18.52
N ARG A 290 9.12 -3.67 -17.62
CA ARG A 290 10.57 -3.72 -17.94
C ARG A 290 10.92 -4.77 -19.00
N HIS A 291 10.13 -5.83 -19.11
CA HIS A 291 10.34 -6.88 -20.12
C HIS A 291 9.72 -6.50 -21.47
N LEU A 292 8.52 -5.95 -21.44
CA LEU A 292 7.89 -5.39 -22.64
C LEU A 292 8.78 -4.21 -23.08
N LYS A 293 9.69 -4.43 -23.97
CA LYS A 293 10.41 -3.31 -24.60
C LYS A 293 9.35 -2.41 -25.23
N PRO A 294 8.82 -1.40 -24.51
CA PRO A 294 7.82 -0.54 -25.13
C PRO A 294 8.48 0.22 -26.26
N PRO A 295 7.69 0.69 -27.24
CA PRO A 295 8.20 1.54 -28.32
C PRO A 295 8.92 2.80 -27.81
N CYS A 296 8.73 3.18 -26.53
CA CYS A 296 9.48 4.24 -25.86
C CYS A 296 10.86 3.75 -25.45
N LYS A 297 11.85 3.85 -26.33
CA LYS A 297 13.24 3.59 -25.97
C LYS A 297 13.67 4.53 -24.84
N GLY A 298 14.17 3.96 -23.72
CA GLY A 298 14.70 4.73 -22.59
C GLY A 298 13.72 5.03 -21.47
N TYR A 299 12.43 4.74 -21.59
CA TYR A 299 11.46 4.94 -20.51
C TYR A 299 11.80 4.09 -19.29
N GLU A 300 11.95 4.72 -18.12
CA GLU A 300 12.38 4.05 -16.90
C GLU A 300 11.19 3.71 -15.99
N TYR A 301 11.12 2.44 -15.56
CA TYR A 301 10.06 1.96 -14.66
C TYR A 301 10.62 1.69 -13.26
N VAL A 302 10.26 2.54 -12.31
CA VAL A 302 10.67 2.46 -10.90
C VAL A 302 9.53 1.91 -10.06
N ALA A 303 9.75 0.84 -9.29
CA ALA A 303 8.75 0.23 -8.43
C ALA A 303 8.92 0.67 -6.97
N LEU A 304 7.82 1.14 -6.34
CA LEU A 304 7.80 1.60 -4.94
C LEU A 304 6.58 1.08 -4.19
N HIS A 305 6.78 0.28 -3.14
CA HIS A 305 5.70 -0.22 -2.31
C HIS A 305 6.15 -0.54 -0.87
N GLY A 306 5.20 -0.67 0.05
CA GLY A 306 5.47 -0.81 1.48
C GLY A 306 6.27 -2.05 1.91
N LYS A 307 6.34 -3.10 1.07
CA LYS A 307 7.13 -4.32 1.35
C LYS A 307 8.61 -4.21 0.97
N LEU A 308 9.01 -3.14 0.27
CA LEU A 308 10.43 -2.90 -0.03
C LEU A 308 11.19 -2.51 1.24
N ALA A 309 12.42 -3.01 1.36
CA ALA A 309 13.35 -2.54 2.38
C ALA A 309 13.60 -1.03 2.23
N GLN A 310 13.78 -0.33 3.34
CA GLN A 310 13.87 1.12 3.37
C GLN A 310 14.93 1.68 2.41
N ARG A 311 16.15 1.11 2.42
CA ARG A 311 17.22 1.50 1.50
C ARG A 311 16.81 1.41 0.03
N ARG A 312 16.09 0.34 -0.36
CA ARG A 312 15.60 0.20 -1.74
C ARG A 312 14.52 1.23 -2.08
N ARG A 313 13.71 1.64 -1.09
CA ARG A 313 12.71 2.71 -1.28
C ARG A 313 13.40 4.06 -1.51
N GLU A 314 14.44 4.36 -0.75
CA GLU A 314 15.25 5.56 -0.89
C GLU A 314 15.93 5.60 -2.28
N THR A 315 16.61 4.52 -2.66
CA THR A 315 17.21 4.40 -4.00
C THR A 315 16.19 4.55 -5.12
N ALA A 316 15.00 3.94 -4.99
CA ALA A 316 13.91 4.09 -5.97
C ALA A 316 13.43 5.53 -6.09
N MET A 317 13.34 6.25 -4.97
CA MET A 317 12.95 7.66 -4.97
C MET A 317 14.02 8.57 -5.55
N GLU A 318 15.29 8.34 -5.23
CA GLU A 318 16.42 9.08 -5.79
C GLU A 318 16.49 8.90 -7.31
N LEU A 319 16.35 7.64 -7.77
CA LEU A 319 16.30 7.33 -9.18
C LEU A 319 15.18 8.09 -9.89
N PHE A 320 13.94 8.02 -9.37
CA PHE A 320 12.79 8.69 -9.95
C PHE A 320 12.90 10.23 -9.88
N ARG A 321 13.57 10.81 -8.87
CA ARG A 321 13.82 12.25 -8.82
C ARG A 321 14.86 12.70 -9.84
N GLY A 322 15.90 11.88 -10.06
CA GLY A 322 16.99 12.17 -10.97
C GLY A 322 16.66 12.01 -12.46
N THR A 323 15.54 11.34 -12.79
CA THR A 323 15.07 11.20 -14.18
C THR A 323 14.23 12.39 -14.59
N GLY A 324 14.51 12.97 -15.76
CA GLY A 324 13.75 13.98 -16.52
C GLY A 324 12.98 15.07 -15.75
N GLY A 325 13.27 16.32 -16.02
CA GLY A 325 12.45 17.47 -15.62
C GLY A 325 11.68 18.02 -16.81
N VAL A 326 10.62 18.77 -16.56
CA VAL A 326 9.75 19.39 -17.58
C VAL A 326 10.51 20.33 -18.53
N ASP A 327 11.70 20.79 -18.11
CA ASP A 327 12.53 21.72 -18.88
C ASP A 327 13.56 21.02 -19.80
N ASP A 328 13.68 19.68 -19.71
CA ASP A 328 14.64 18.90 -20.50
C ASP A 328 13.92 17.98 -21.48
N SER A 329 13.53 18.54 -22.63
CA SER A 329 12.81 17.85 -23.69
C SER A 329 13.59 16.67 -24.32
N ALA A 330 14.87 16.52 -23.97
CA ALA A 330 15.73 15.44 -24.44
C ALA A 330 15.81 14.25 -23.48
N SER A 331 15.34 14.40 -22.22
CA SER A 331 15.38 13.31 -21.25
C SER A 331 14.24 12.31 -21.44
N PRO A 332 14.51 11.00 -21.37
CA PRO A 332 13.47 9.98 -21.48
C PRO A 332 12.51 10.07 -20.30
N GLY A 333 11.22 9.79 -20.55
CA GLY A 333 10.19 9.76 -19.52
C GLY A 333 10.43 8.66 -18.48
N SER A 334 9.77 8.78 -17.35
CA SER A 334 9.86 7.80 -16.28
C SER A 334 8.52 7.55 -15.58
N ALA A 335 8.29 6.31 -15.15
CA ALA A 335 7.10 5.95 -14.40
C ALA A 335 7.44 5.38 -13.02
N LEU A 336 6.88 6.00 -11.98
CA LEU A 336 6.87 5.45 -10.63
C LEU A 336 5.64 4.55 -10.44
N LEU A 337 5.85 3.25 -10.41
CA LEU A 337 4.80 2.25 -10.17
C LEU A 337 4.66 2.03 -8.67
N CYS A 338 3.53 2.36 -8.08
CA CYS A 338 3.41 2.39 -6.64
C CYS A 338 2.02 1.99 -6.11
N THR A 339 1.94 1.83 -4.79
CA THR A 339 0.69 1.76 -4.02
C THR A 339 0.49 3.07 -3.27
N ASP A 340 -0.59 3.19 -2.48
CA ASP A 340 -0.89 4.37 -1.66
C ASP A 340 0.23 4.83 -0.72
N VAL A 341 1.27 4.03 -0.52
CA VAL A 341 2.51 4.47 0.15
C VAL A 341 3.12 5.71 -0.53
N ALA A 342 2.97 5.83 -1.86
CA ALA A 342 3.45 6.99 -2.61
C ALA A 342 2.41 8.12 -2.75
N SER A 343 1.15 7.88 -2.39
CA SER A 343 0.10 8.90 -2.47
C SER A 343 0.26 9.99 -1.42
N ARG A 344 1.07 9.74 -0.39
CA ARG A 344 1.15 10.58 0.81
C ARG A 344 2.60 10.91 1.12
N GLY A 345 2.86 12.20 1.37
CA GLY A 345 4.15 12.67 1.87
C GLY A 345 5.37 12.56 0.94
N LEU A 346 5.20 12.11 -0.30
CA LEU A 346 6.31 12.14 -1.26
C LEU A 346 6.34 13.48 -1.98
N ASP A 347 7.41 14.22 -1.78
CA ASP A 347 7.72 15.36 -2.60
C ASP A 347 8.50 14.89 -3.83
N VAL A 348 7.77 14.77 -4.93
CA VAL A 348 8.36 14.49 -6.24
C VAL A 348 8.05 15.70 -7.11
N PRO A 349 9.06 16.48 -7.46
CA PRO A 349 8.89 17.58 -8.39
C PRO A 349 8.58 17.05 -9.80
N ASP A 350 7.94 17.88 -10.59
CA ASP A 350 7.80 17.71 -12.05
C ASP A 350 6.97 16.50 -12.52
N VAL A 351 5.98 16.08 -11.72
CA VAL A 351 5.04 15.03 -12.12
C VAL A 351 4.00 15.60 -13.08
N SER A 352 4.03 15.17 -14.34
CA SER A 352 3.07 15.58 -15.37
C SER A 352 1.73 14.89 -15.21
N TRP A 353 1.75 13.58 -14.96
CA TRP A 353 0.56 12.75 -14.87
C TRP A 353 0.50 11.88 -13.63
N THR A 354 -0.68 11.80 -13.06
CA THR A 354 -1.02 10.78 -12.06
C THR A 354 -2.02 9.79 -12.66
N VAL A 355 -1.58 8.57 -12.92
CA VAL A 355 -2.43 7.50 -13.46
C VAL A 355 -2.86 6.56 -12.36
N GLN A 356 -4.16 6.37 -12.19
CA GLN A 356 -4.73 5.37 -11.29
C GLN A 356 -5.15 4.17 -12.12
N PHE A 357 -4.25 3.18 -12.25
CA PHE A 357 -4.54 1.92 -12.95
C PHE A 357 -5.70 1.17 -12.26
N ASP A 358 -5.75 1.30 -10.95
CA ASP A 358 -6.86 0.83 -10.11
C ASP A 358 -7.36 1.97 -9.23
N ALA A 359 -8.69 2.08 -9.08
CA ALA A 359 -9.30 3.00 -8.14
C ALA A 359 -8.82 2.69 -6.70
N PRO A 360 -8.64 3.68 -5.83
CA PRO A 360 -8.21 3.47 -4.46
C PRO A 360 -9.29 2.73 -3.64
N VAL A 361 -8.88 1.84 -2.73
CA VAL A 361 -9.79 1.13 -1.82
C VAL A 361 -10.62 2.11 -0.99
N ASP A 362 -9.95 3.16 -0.50
CA ASP A 362 -10.59 4.27 0.20
C ASP A 362 -10.70 5.48 -0.73
N PRO A 363 -11.92 5.98 -0.95
CA PRO A 363 -12.16 7.14 -1.81
C PRO A 363 -11.44 8.43 -1.38
N SER A 364 -11.15 8.60 -0.10
CA SER A 364 -10.40 9.75 0.40
C SER A 364 -9.00 9.80 -0.20
N SER A 365 -8.40 8.64 -0.43
CA SER A 365 -7.09 8.47 -1.07
C SER A 365 -7.05 8.98 -2.52
N TYR A 366 -8.20 9.12 -3.20
CA TYR A 366 -8.23 9.66 -4.57
C TYR A 366 -7.63 11.06 -4.63
N VAL A 367 -8.08 11.97 -3.74
CA VAL A 367 -7.60 13.35 -3.69
C VAL A 367 -6.10 13.41 -3.36
N HIS A 368 -5.63 12.56 -2.46
CA HIS A 368 -4.20 12.46 -2.11
C HIS A 368 -3.34 11.94 -3.27
N ARG A 369 -3.87 11.00 -4.09
CA ARG A 369 -3.17 10.48 -5.27
C ARG A 369 -3.05 11.56 -6.34
N VAL A 370 -4.14 12.20 -6.72
CA VAL A 370 -4.14 13.21 -7.79
C VAL A 370 -3.37 14.48 -7.39
N GLY A 371 -3.33 14.80 -6.10
CA GLY A 371 -2.52 15.89 -5.57
C GLY A 371 -1.00 15.66 -5.64
N ARG A 372 -0.52 14.61 -6.32
CA ARG A 372 0.91 14.43 -6.63
C ARG A 372 1.32 15.22 -7.87
N SER A 373 0.44 15.38 -8.85
CA SER A 373 0.58 16.34 -9.94
C SER A 373 0.02 17.72 -9.50
N ALA A 374 0.23 18.76 -10.25
CA ALA A 374 -0.22 20.14 -9.97
C ALA A 374 0.33 20.75 -8.66
N ARG A 375 1.61 20.53 -8.35
CA ARG A 375 2.29 21.18 -7.22
C ARG A 375 2.95 22.50 -7.63
N ALA A 376 3.12 23.39 -6.67
CA ALA A 376 3.80 24.67 -6.86
C ALA A 376 3.22 25.53 -8.01
N GLY A 377 1.88 25.51 -8.19
CA GLY A 377 1.20 26.31 -9.21
C GLY A 377 1.26 25.76 -10.64
N ARG A 378 1.84 24.56 -10.83
CA ARG A 378 1.92 23.92 -12.15
C ARG A 378 0.59 23.25 -12.52
N VAL A 379 0.34 23.12 -13.84
CA VAL A 379 -0.80 22.37 -14.38
C VAL A 379 -0.50 20.88 -14.27
N GLY A 380 -1.38 20.13 -13.61
CA GLY A 380 -1.27 18.68 -13.47
C GLY A 380 -2.44 17.97 -14.17
N LYS A 381 -2.21 16.72 -14.54
CA LYS A 381 -3.24 15.85 -15.13
C LYS A 381 -3.35 14.55 -14.34
N SER A 382 -4.58 14.03 -14.21
CA SER A 382 -4.82 12.71 -13.65
C SER A 382 -5.71 11.88 -14.56
N LEU A 383 -5.50 10.56 -14.56
CA LEU A 383 -6.28 9.60 -15.31
C LEU A 383 -6.62 8.41 -14.42
N VAL A 384 -7.90 8.01 -14.37
CA VAL A 384 -8.33 6.78 -13.70
C VAL A 384 -8.91 5.80 -14.70
N PHE A 385 -8.45 4.54 -14.67
CA PHE A 385 -9.00 3.45 -15.45
C PHE A 385 -10.14 2.78 -14.70
N LEU A 386 -11.30 2.72 -15.32
CA LEU A 386 -12.52 2.09 -14.81
C LEU A 386 -13.07 1.09 -15.82
N THR A 387 -13.74 0.07 -15.34
CA THR A 387 -14.59 -0.77 -16.19
C THR A 387 -15.98 -0.14 -16.30
N ARG A 388 -16.75 -0.49 -17.33
CA ARG A 388 -18.15 -0.03 -17.47
C ARG A 388 -19.01 -0.34 -16.24
N LYS A 389 -18.71 -1.42 -15.51
CA LYS A 389 -19.43 -1.79 -14.26
C LYS A 389 -19.06 -0.89 -13.08
N GLU A 390 -17.97 -0.16 -13.18
CA GLU A 390 -17.44 0.76 -12.16
C GLU A 390 -17.73 2.24 -12.50
N GLU A 391 -18.46 2.51 -13.58
CA GLU A 391 -18.75 3.86 -14.08
C GLU A 391 -19.42 4.77 -13.04
N ALA A 392 -20.27 4.21 -12.17
CA ALA A 392 -20.88 4.94 -11.07
C ALA A 392 -19.86 5.60 -10.10
N TYR A 393 -18.57 5.22 -10.19
CA TYR A 393 -17.51 5.89 -9.43
C TYR A 393 -17.26 7.31 -9.92
N VAL A 394 -17.54 7.60 -11.19
CA VAL A 394 -17.44 8.95 -11.77
C VAL A 394 -18.44 9.90 -11.10
N ASP A 395 -19.69 9.45 -10.96
CA ASP A 395 -20.74 10.25 -10.30
C ASP A 395 -20.44 10.42 -8.81
N PHE A 396 -19.93 9.38 -8.18
CA PHE A 396 -19.47 9.46 -6.80
C PHE A 396 -18.34 10.50 -6.61
N LEU A 397 -17.38 10.59 -7.55
CA LEU A 397 -16.33 11.61 -7.51
C LEU A 397 -16.91 13.01 -7.73
N ARG A 398 -17.86 13.17 -8.66
CA ARG A 398 -18.55 14.44 -8.90
C ARG A 398 -19.31 14.92 -7.67
N LEU A 399 -20.03 14.04 -6.98
CA LEU A 399 -20.70 14.35 -5.71
C LEU A 399 -19.71 14.82 -4.63
N ARG A 400 -18.48 14.34 -4.66
CA ARG A 400 -17.39 14.80 -3.78
C ARG A 400 -16.66 16.04 -4.30
N LYS A 401 -17.27 16.77 -5.25
CA LYS A 401 -16.74 18.00 -5.82
C LYS A 401 -15.38 17.83 -6.54
N VAL A 402 -15.12 16.64 -7.06
CA VAL A 402 -13.98 16.33 -7.93
C VAL A 402 -14.48 16.33 -9.37
N PRO A 403 -14.19 17.35 -10.17
CA PRO A 403 -14.57 17.38 -11.58
C PRO A 403 -13.75 16.34 -12.34
N VAL A 404 -14.44 15.43 -13.04
CA VAL A 404 -13.80 14.38 -13.84
C VAL A 404 -14.40 14.41 -15.25
N ARG A 405 -13.55 14.36 -16.27
CA ARG A 405 -13.93 14.35 -17.69
C ARG A 405 -13.56 13.00 -18.31
N GLU A 406 -14.33 12.56 -19.29
CA GLU A 406 -13.96 11.38 -20.06
C GLU A 406 -12.75 11.71 -20.95
N LEU A 407 -11.80 10.78 -21.00
CA LEU A 407 -10.72 10.81 -21.98
C LEU A 407 -11.16 9.93 -23.15
N PRO A 408 -11.48 10.50 -24.33
CA PRO A 408 -11.92 9.71 -25.45
C PRO A 408 -10.79 8.80 -25.96
N ASP A 409 -11.14 7.59 -26.35
CA ASP A 409 -10.19 6.62 -26.92
C ASP A 409 -9.40 7.20 -28.09
N THR A 410 -10.03 8.08 -28.89
CA THR A 410 -9.40 8.78 -30.00
C THR A 410 -8.26 9.72 -29.59
N GLU A 411 -8.26 10.21 -28.35
CA GLU A 411 -7.14 11.00 -27.82
C GLU A 411 -6.02 10.12 -27.27
N LEU A 412 -6.38 8.99 -26.63
CA LEU A 412 -5.41 8.06 -26.07
C LEU A 412 -4.77 7.16 -27.12
N CYS A 413 -5.43 6.91 -28.23
CA CYS A 413 -5.02 5.89 -29.21
C CYS A 413 -4.68 6.52 -30.57
N LYS A 414 -4.19 7.77 -30.57
CA LYS A 414 -3.65 8.39 -31.79
C LYS A 414 -2.39 7.65 -32.23
N PRO A 415 -2.21 7.37 -33.52
CA PRO A 415 -0.94 6.87 -34.02
C PRO A 415 0.17 7.89 -33.68
N PRO A 416 1.37 7.43 -33.32
CA PRO A 416 2.48 8.33 -33.00
C PRO A 416 2.78 9.25 -34.17
N SER A 417 2.85 10.55 -33.93
CA SER A 417 3.03 11.60 -34.93
C SER A 417 4.41 11.65 -35.60
N THR A 418 5.29 10.74 -35.24
CA THR A 418 6.63 10.62 -35.84
C THR A 418 6.66 9.54 -36.90
N GLY A 419 6.71 9.98 -38.20
CA GLY A 419 7.15 9.12 -39.31
C GLY A 419 6.07 8.35 -40.01
N GLU A 420 5.03 9.02 -40.54
CA GLU A 420 4.12 8.39 -41.49
C GLU A 420 4.86 7.86 -42.74
N GLU A 421 6.04 8.40 -43.06
CA GLU A 421 6.87 7.95 -44.17
C GLU A 421 7.71 6.70 -43.82
N GLU A 422 8.28 6.62 -42.63
CA GLU A 422 9.07 5.43 -42.21
C GLU A 422 8.21 4.18 -41.95
N MET A 423 6.93 4.33 -41.57
CA MET A 423 6.04 3.17 -41.41
C MET A 423 5.54 2.63 -42.78
N LYS A 424 5.28 3.49 -43.74
CA LYS A 424 4.88 3.06 -45.08
C LYS A 424 6.02 2.35 -45.83
N ASP A 425 7.25 2.79 -45.61
CA ASP A 425 8.43 2.14 -46.20
C ASP A 425 8.74 0.79 -45.54
N ASN A 426 8.59 0.65 -44.24
CA ASN A 426 8.75 -0.63 -43.53
C ASN A 426 7.67 -1.66 -43.90
N VAL A 427 6.40 -1.24 -44.09
CA VAL A 427 5.31 -2.14 -44.51
C VAL A 427 5.50 -2.54 -45.99
N ASN A 428 5.95 -1.63 -46.84
CA ASN A 428 6.22 -1.91 -48.27
C ASN A 428 7.52 -2.73 -48.46
N GLU A 429 8.54 -2.57 -47.60
CA GLU A 429 9.72 -3.45 -47.63
C GLU A 429 9.43 -4.85 -47.09
N MET A 430 8.52 -5.03 -46.14
CA MET A 430 8.08 -6.34 -45.67
C MET A 430 7.28 -7.09 -46.74
N GLN A 431 6.40 -6.40 -47.50
CA GLN A 431 5.62 -7.03 -48.59
C GLN A 431 6.47 -7.40 -49.82
N LYS A 432 7.65 -6.80 -50.01
CA LYS A 432 8.58 -7.14 -51.09
C LYS A 432 9.57 -8.25 -50.80
N LYS A 433 9.68 -8.70 -49.53
CA LYS A 433 10.61 -9.78 -49.09
C LYS A 433 9.98 -11.16 -49.04
N ASP A 434 8.66 -11.30 -49.22
CA ASP A 434 7.99 -12.61 -49.13
C ASP A 434 8.09 -13.44 -50.43
N ASP A 435 8.76 -12.96 -51.50
CA ASP A 435 8.86 -13.67 -52.77
C ASP A 435 10.24 -14.28 -53.11
N LYS A 436 11.22 -14.30 -52.18
CA LYS A 436 12.49 -14.98 -52.43
C LYS A 436 13.12 -15.55 -51.17
N ASP A 437 13.32 -16.82 -51.25
CA ASP A 437 14.23 -17.69 -50.45
C ASP A 437 13.61 -18.48 -49.30
N THR A 438 13.21 -19.70 -49.69
CA THR A 438 13.19 -20.90 -48.86
C THR A 438 14.58 -21.23 -48.31
N MET A 439 14.65 -21.49 -47.06
CA MET A 439 15.53 -22.32 -46.24
C MET A 439 16.28 -21.61 -45.08
N ASP A 440 15.97 -22.14 -43.89
CA ASP A 440 16.78 -22.14 -42.66
C ASP A 440 17.24 -20.81 -42.06
N SER A 441 16.40 -20.26 -41.23
CA SER A 441 16.77 -19.83 -39.85
C SER A 441 15.52 -19.26 -39.16
N GLU A 442 15.13 -19.86 -38.02
CA GLU A 442 14.14 -19.29 -37.11
C GLU A 442 14.58 -17.89 -36.66
N LYS A 443 14.21 -16.88 -37.42
CA LYS A 443 14.15 -15.50 -36.94
C LYS A 443 12.77 -15.30 -36.36
N ASP A 444 12.70 -15.27 -35.03
CA ASP A 444 11.55 -14.79 -34.27
C ASP A 444 11.12 -13.42 -34.78
N VAL A 445 10.24 -13.39 -35.75
CA VAL A 445 9.52 -12.20 -36.18
C VAL A 445 8.50 -11.94 -35.08
N ASP A 446 8.67 -10.82 -34.39
CA ASP A 446 7.85 -10.39 -33.28
C ASP A 446 6.42 -10.05 -33.76
N GLU A 447 5.55 -11.05 -33.81
CA GLU A 447 4.13 -10.95 -34.18
C GLU A 447 3.29 -10.15 -33.15
N SER A 448 3.91 -9.46 -32.20
CA SER A 448 3.24 -8.82 -31.07
C SER A 448 2.62 -7.44 -31.36
N ASN A 449 2.71 -6.94 -32.59
CA ASN A 449 2.16 -5.65 -32.97
C ASN A 449 0.87 -5.80 -33.79
N ARG A 450 -0.24 -6.17 -33.14
CA ARG A 450 -1.54 -6.11 -33.80
C ARG A 450 -2.26 -4.82 -33.45
N VAL A 451 -2.59 -4.05 -34.50
CA VAL A 451 -3.61 -3.02 -34.42
C VAL A 451 -4.94 -3.72 -34.19
N ILE A 452 -5.55 -3.53 -33.05
CA ILE A 452 -6.91 -4.02 -32.77
C ILE A 452 -7.86 -3.03 -33.43
N THR A 453 -8.35 -3.36 -34.64
CA THR A 453 -9.43 -2.63 -35.25
C THR A 453 -10.72 -2.94 -34.49
N SER A 454 -11.31 -1.93 -33.86
CA SER A 454 -12.62 -2.04 -33.21
C SER A 454 -13.69 -2.27 -34.28
N ALA A 455 -14.51 -3.30 -34.12
CA ALA A 455 -15.59 -3.65 -35.07
C ALA A 455 -16.71 -2.59 -35.20
N ALA A 456 -16.65 -1.45 -34.53
CA ALA A 456 -17.71 -0.44 -34.48
C ALA A 456 -17.23 1.01 -34.25
N GLY A 457 -16.01 1.39 -34.64
CA GLY A 457 -15.54 2.77 -34.44
C GLY A 457 -14.30 3.12 -35.27
N PRO A 458 -13.83 4.37 -35.27
CA PRO A 458 -12.61 4.76 -35.96
C PRO A 458 -11.42 3.91 -35.52
N ASP A 459 -10.48 3.64 -36.42
CA ASP A 459 -9.28 2.83 -36.16
C ASP A 459 -8.55 3.30 -34.92
N ILE A 460 -8.62 2.47 -33.86
CA ILE A 460 -7.98 2.72 -32.57
C ILE A 460 -6.66 1.96 -32.55
N PHE A 461 -5.54 2.69 -32.45
CA PHE A 461 -4.23 2.09 -32.32
C PHE A 461 -4.01 1.64 -30.86
N LEU A 462 -3.98 0.34 -30.61
CA LEU A 462 -3.75 -0.24 -29.30
C LEU A 462 -2.66 -1.32 -29.37
N TRP A 463 -1.66 -1.22 -28.51
CA TRP A 463 -0.64 -2.25 -28.36
C TRP A 463 -1.21 -3.45 -27.61
N ASP A 464 -1.42 -4.59 -28.29
CA ASP A 464 -1.80 -5.83 -27.59
C ASP A 464 -0.56 -6.48 -26.96
N VAL A 465 -0.39 -6.25 -25.67
CA VAL A 465 0.77 -6.74 -24.92
C VAL A 465 0.55 -8.13 -24.29
N LEU A 466 -0.69 -8.61 -24.22
CA LEU A 466 -1.01 -9.87 -23.52
C LEU A 466 -0.32 -11.10 -24.13
N PRO A 467 -0.25 -11.28 -25.46
CA PRO A 467 0.46 -12.41 -26.07
C PRO A 467 1.95 -12.44 -25.71
N SER A 468 2.61 -11.26 -25.74
CA SER A 468 4.01 -11.12 -25.36
C SER A 468 4.26 -11.46 -23.91
N ILE A 469 3.37 -11.01 -23.00
CA ILE A 469 3.45 -11.35 -21.58
C ILE A 469 3.25 -12.85 -21.38
N ARG A 470 2.31 -13.47 -22.11
CA ARG A 470 2.05 -14.91 -22.01
C ARG A 470 3.27 -15.73 -22.45
N LYS A 471 3.94 -15.34 -23.54
CA LYS A 471 5.23 -15.91 -23.97
C LYS A 471 6.31 -15.75 -22.87
N PHE A 472 6.34 -14.61 -22.20
CA PHE A 472 7.28 -14.34 -21.08
C PHE A 472 7.00 -15.21 -19.84
N VAL A 473 5.74 -15.33 -19.45
CA VAL A 473 5.31 -16.20 -18.34
C VAL A 473 5.69 -17.66 -18.56
N LEU A 474 5.63 -18.14 -19.82
CA LEU A 474 6.04 -19.49 -20.18
C LEU A 474 7.56 -19.72 -20.07
N LYS A 475 8.37 -18.65 -20.15
CA LYS A 475 9.85 -18.73 -20.09
C LYS A 475 10.41 -18.48 -18.68
N ASP A 476 9.66 -17.80 -17.79
CA ASP A 476 10.17 -17.45 -16.46
C ASP A 476 9.14 -17.69 -15.35
N ARG A 477 9.48 -18.63 -14.48
CA ARG A 477 8.66 -18.98 -13.32
C ARG A 477 8.48 -17.82 -12.33
N ASP A 478 9.42 -16.90 -12.23
CA ASP A 478 9.30 -15.74 -11.33
C ASP A 478 8.09 -14.88 -11.69
N ILE A 479 7.87 -14.67 -12.99
CA ILE A 479 6.72 -13.91 -13.48
C ILE A 479 5.41 -14.66 -13.26
N LEU A 480 5.41 -15.98 -13.49
CA LEU A 480 4.25 -16.84 -13.21
C LEU A 480 3.82 -16.74 -11.74
N GLU A 481 4.79 -16.84 -10.81
CA GLU A 481 4.51 -16.77 -9.38
C GLU A 481 4.07 -15.36 -8.95
N LYS A 482 4.69 -14.30 -9.49
CA LYS A 482 4.29 -12.92 -9.27
C LYS A 482 2.88 -12.64 -9.79
N GLY A 483 2.54 -13.10 -11.02
CA GLY A 483 1.20 -12.95 -11.59
C GLY A 483 0.14 -13.65 -10.74
N THR A 484 0.39 -14.88 -10.31
CA THR A 484 -0.52 -15.61 -9.42
C THR A 484 -0.73 -14.89 -8.08
N LYS A 485 0.36 -14.36 -7.50
CA LYS A 485 0.31 -13.60 -6.25
C LYS A 485 -0.40 -12.25 -6.42
N ALA A 486 -0.19 -11.58 -7.53
CA ALA A 486 -0.85 -10.33 -7.88
C ALA A 486 -2.37 -10.53 -8.02
N TYR A 487 -2.79 -11.52 -8.79
CA TYR A 487 -4.19 -11.89 -8.95
C TYR A 487 -4.88 -12.20 -7.62
N THR A 488 -4.27 -13.04 -6.78
CA THR A 488 -4.86 -13.40 -5.48
C THR A 488 -4.95 -12.21 -4.53
N SER A 489 -3.95 -11.33 -4.52
CA SER A 489 -3.96 -10.14 -3.68
C SER A 489 -4.92 -9.08 -4.20
N TYR A 490 -5.05 -8.95 -5.52
CA TYR A 490 -6.02 -8.04 -6.16
C TYR A 490 -7.45 -8.38 -5.76
N ILE A 491 -7.85 -9.65 -5.90
CA ILE A 491 -9.19 -10.12 -5.54
C ILE A 491 -9.52 -9.81 -4.08
N ARG A 492 -8.59 -10.04 -3.17
CA ARG A 492 -8.80 -9.74 -1.75
C ARG A 492 -8.95 -8.25 -1.49
N ALA A 493 -8.08 -7.43 -2.05
CA ALA A 493 -8.18 -5.98 -1.91
C ALA A 493 -9.46 -5.41 -2.56
N TYR A 494 -9.85 -5.91 -3.73
CA TYR A 494 -11.09 -5.50 -4.38
C TYR A 494 -12.34 -5.84 -3.54
N LYS A 495 -12.33 -6.96 -2.81
CA LYS A 495 -13.40 -7.36 -1.90
C LYS A 495 -13.51 -6.45 -0.66
N GLU A 496 -12.39 -5.86 -0.26
CA GLU A 496 -12.29 -4.97 0.91
C GLU A 496 -12.53 -3.49 0.54
N HIS A 497 -12.97 -3.20 -0.70
CA HIS A 497 -13.18 -1.83 -1.16
C HIS A 497 -14.31 -1.14 -0.36
N HIS A 498 -14.06 0.08 0.15
CA HIS A 498 -15.02 0.82 0.97
C HIS A 498 -16.29 1.18 0.19
N CYS A 499 -16.17 1.47 -1.12
CA CYS A 499 -17.32 1.65 -2.01
C CYS A 499 -17.83 0.31 -2.58
N GLY A 500 -18.11 -0.68 -1.72
CA GLY A 500 -18.58 -2.00 -2.13
C GLY A 500 -19.92 -1.99 -2.92
N PHE A 501 -20.68 -0.91 -2.89
CA PHE A 501 -21.87 -0.71 -3.70
C PHE A 501 -21.55 -0.39 -5.17
N ILE A 502 -20.37 0.18 -5.49
CA ILE A 502 -19.85 0.39 -6.83
C ILE A 502 -18.96 -0.78 -7.23
N PHE A 503 -17.92 -1.05 -6.45
CA PHE A 503 -16.93 -2.12 -6.69
C PHE A 503 -17.43 -3.45 -6.12
N ARG A 504 -18.51 -3.97 -6.73
CA ARG A 504 -19.17 -5.20 -6.30
C ARG A 504 -18.33 -6.41 -6.71
N PHE A 505 -17.87 -7.18 -5.74
CA PHE A 505 -17.11 -8.42 -6.00
C PHE A 505 -17.90 -9.43 -6.87
N SER A 506 -19.24 -9.47 -6.74
CA SER A 506 -20.10 -10.30 -7.57
C SER A 506 -20.12 -9.90 -9.05
N ALA A 507 -19.85 -8.63 -9.36
CA ALA A 507 -19.84 -8.09 -10.71
C ALA A 507 -18.45 -8.19 -11.38
N LEU A 508 -17.38 -8.45 -10.60
CA LEU A 508 -16.02 -8.60 -11.11
C LEU A 508 -15.88 -9.88 -11.94
N ASP A 509 -15.46 -9.74 -13.19
CA ASP A 509 -15.15 -10.89 -14.05
C ASP A 509 -13.78 -11.47 -13.68
N LEU A 510 -13.81 -12.55 -12.90
CA LEU A 510 -12.60 -13.20 -12.41
C LEU A 510 -11.82 -13.93 -13.52
N GLY A 511 -12.53 -14.35 -14.59
CA GLY A 511 -11.89 -14.98 -15.76
C GLY A 511 -11.11 -13.97 -16.58
N LEU A 512 -11.74 -12.85 -16.93
CA LEU A 512 -11.11 -11.76 -17.65
C LEU A 512 -9.94 -11.16 -16.86
N LEU A 513 -10.13 -11.02 -15.52
CA LEU A 513 -9.05 -10.60 -14.63
C LEU A 513 -7.87 -11.60 -14.65
N ALA A 514 -8.12 -12.92 -14.68
CA ALA A 514 -7.05 -13.90 -14.78
C ALA A 514 -6.30 -13.79 -16.12
N SER A 515 -7.01 -13.50 -17.19
CA SER A 515 -6.43 -13.23 -18.51
C SER A 515 -5.57 -11.96 -18.51
N SER A 516 -6.00 -10.88 -17.86
CA SER A 516 -5.22 -9.64 -17.73
C SER A 516 -3.90 -9.82 -16.97
N PHE A 517 -3.83 -10.77 -16.02
CA PHE A 517 -2.58 -11.18 -15.37
C PHE A 517 -1.82 -12.27 -16.13
N SER A 518 -2.27 -12.63 -17.35
CA SER A 518 -1.68 -13.69 -18.19
C SER A 518 -1.45 -15.01 -17.44
N LEU A 519 -2.39 -15.39 -16.55
CA LEU A 519 -2.28 -16.63 -15.79
C LEU A 519 -2.39 -17.84 -16.72
N LEU A 520 -1.52 -18.82 -16.50
CA LEU A 520 -1.57 -20.11 -17.22
C LEU A 520 -2.58 -21.08 -16.57
N ARG A 521 -2.84 -20.90 -15.28
CA ARG A 521 -3.75 -21.71 -14.48
C ARG A 521 -4.32 -20.89 -13.34
N LEU A 522 -5.57 -21.11 -13.00
CA LEU A 522 -6.21 -20.49 -11.85
C LEU A 522 -5.64 -21.00 -10.53
N PRO A 523 -5.35 -20.14 -9.56
CA PRO A 523 -4.92 -20.55 -8.23
C PRO A 523 -6.06 -21.19 -7.44
N LYS A 524 -5.72 -22.14 -6.56
CA LYS A 524 -6.68 -22.71 -5.62
C LYS A 524 -6.96 -21.72 -4.50
N MET A 525 -8.13 -21.06 -4.55
CA MET A 525 -8.55 -20.09 -3.53
C MET A 525 -10.07 -20.20 -3.26
N PRO A 526 -10.52 -19.86 -2.03
CA PRO A 526 -11.93 -19.99 -1.66
C PRO A 526 -12.86 -19.18 -2.56
N GLU A 527 -12.41 -18.02 -3.03
CA GLU A 527 -13.20 -17.07 -3.84
C GLU A 527 -13.53 -17.59 -5.25
N LEU A 528 -12.81 -18.62 -5.72
CA LEU A 528 -13.01 -19.28 -7.02
C LEU A 528 -13.81 -20.59 -6.91
N ARG A 529 -14.13 -21.05 -5.68
CA ARG A 529 -14.94 -22.27 -5.52
C ARG A 529 -16.32 -22.03 -6.11
N ASP A 530 -16.81 -23.01 -6.83
CA ASP A 530 -18.17 -23.07 -7.38
C ASP A 530 -18.51 -21.98 -8.42
N LYS A 531 -17.52 -21.21 -8.89
CA LYS A 531 -17.70 -20.23 -9.97
C LYS A 531 -17.26 -20.82 -11.31
N LYS A 532 -18.19 -20.85 -12.27
CA LYS A 532 -17.85 -21.12 -13.67
C LYS A 532 -17.28 -19.83 -14.27
N LEU A 533 -16.01 -19.89 -14.67
CA LEU A 533 -15.31 -18.77 -15.31
C LEU A 533 -15.35 -18.99 -16.82
N THR A 534 -16.11 -18.16 -17.54
CA THR A 534 -16.32 -18.30 -18.99
C THR A 534 -15.24 -17.60 -19.82
N ASN A 535 -14.63 -16.54 -19.28
CA ASN A 535 -13.71 -15.65 -19.99
C ASN A 535 -12.22 -15.90 -19.66
N PHE A 536 -11.86 -17.13 -19.30
CA PHE A 536 -10.48 -17.51 -19.03
C PHE A 536 -10.08 -18.72 -19.88
N VAL A 537 -9.01 -18.55 -20.66
CA VAL A 537 -8.42 -19.63 -21.46
C VAL A 537 -7.16 -20.12 -20.75
N PRO A 538 -7.21 -21.28 -20.07
CA PRO A 538 -6.02 -21.86 -19.43
C PRO A 538 -4.97 -22.23 -20.51
N ALA A 539 -3.72 -22.42 -20.07
CA ALA A 539 -2.71 -23.00 -20.93
C ALA A 539 -3.12 -24.43 -21.35
N GLY A 540 -2.88 -24.80 -22.59
CA GLY A 540 -3.20 -26.12 -23.11
C GLY A 540 -2.54 -27.24 -22.31
N PRO A 541 -3.01 -28.49 -22.43
CA PRO A 541 -2.49 -29.65 -21.70
C PRO A 541 -1.00 -29.92 -21.99
N GLU A 542 -0.50 -29.41 -23.10
CA GLU A 542 0.90 -29.52 -23.54
C GLU A 542 1.86 -28.73 -22.63
N VAL A 543 1.37 -27.71 -21.93
CA VAL A 543 2.19 -26.84 -21.09
C VAL A 543 2.35 -27.41 -19.69
N ASN A 544 3.50 -28.01 -19.43
CA ASN A 544 3.84 -28.44 -18.07
C ASN A 544 4.29 -27.23 -17.20
N ILE A 545 3.35 -26.62 -16.50
CA ILE A 545 3.61 -25.48 -15.61
C ILE A 545 4.66 -25.78 -14.54
N HIS A 546 4.77 -27.05 -14.11
CA HIS A 546 5.76 -27.46 -13.12
C HIS A 546 7.18 -27.52 -13.72
N ALA A 547 7.32 -27.64 -15.01
CA ALA A 547 8.61 -27.69 -15.70
C ALA A 547 9.20 -26.28 -15.94
N ILE A 548 8.39 -25.21 -15.90
CA ILE A 548 8.87 -23.85 -16.14
C ILE A 548 9.96 -23.49 -15.12
N PRO A 549 11.20 -23.14 -15.57
CA PRO A 549 12.31 -22.84 -14.67
C PRO A 549 12.30 -21.37 -14.22
N PHE A 550 13.02 -21.06 -13.14
CA PHE A 550 13.41 -19.67 -12.87
C PHE A 550 14.54 -19.25 -13.79
N LYS A 551 14.49 -18.03 -14.33
CA LYS A 551 15.59 -17.42 -15.08
C LYS A 551 16.85 -17.24 -14.20
N ASP A 552 16.66 -17.00 -12.89
CA ASP A 552 17.73 -16.97 -11.91
C ASP A 552 18.24 -18.37 -11.57
N LYS A 553 19.48 -18.66 -11.96
CA LYS A 553 20.14 -19.97 -11.75
C LYS A 553 20.22 -20.38 -10.28
N ALA A 554 20.41 -19.45 -9.35
CA ALA A 554 20.50 -19.75 -7.91
C ALA A 554 19.13 -20.17 -7.34
N ARG A 555 18.07 -19.47 -7.72
CA ARG A 555 16.70 -19.82 -7.34
C ARG A 555 16.26 -21.15 -7.96
N GLU A 556 16.63 -21.40 -9.22
CA GLU A 556 16.32 -22.68 -9.88
C GLU A 556 17.05 -23.84 -9.22
N SER A 557 18.34 -23.73 -8.94
CA SER A 557 19.09 -24.75 -8.20
C SER A 557 18.44 -25.05 -6.83
N SER A 558 18.03 -24.00 -6.11
CA SER A 558 17.34 -24.17 -4.82
C SER A 558 15.97 -24.85 -4.98
N ARG A 559 15.26 -24.59 -6.08
CA ARG A 559 14.00 -25.25 -6.42
C ARG A 559 14.21 -26.73 -6.72
N GLN A 560 15.19 -27.04 -7.56
CA GLN A 560 15.52 -28.41 -7.93
C GLN A 560 15.89 -29.24 -6.70
N LYS A 561 16.71 -28.70 -5.78
CA LYS A 561 17.03 -29.35 -4.50
C LYS A 561 15.78 -29.64 -3.67
N ARG A 562 14.83 -28.68 -3.60
CA ARG A 562 13.56 -28.88 -2.88
C ARG A 562 12.69 -29.96 -3.53
N LEU A 563 12.58 -29.98 -4.85
CA LEU A 563 11.83 -31.00 -5.58
C LEU A 563 12.45 -32.40 -5.40
N ALA A 564 13.78 -32.51 -5.43
CA ALA A 564 14.47 -33.76 -5.16
C ALA A 564 14.17 -34.27 -3.75
N VAL A 565 14.18 -33.40 -2.73
CA VAL A 565 13.82 -33.77 -1.35
C VAL A 565 12.33 -34.16 -1.24
N GLU A 566 11.44 -33.46 -1.93
CA GLU A 566 10.01 -33.76 -1.94
C GLU A 566 9.71 -35.11 -2.62
N LEU A 567 10.38 -35.44 -3.72
CA LEU A 567 10.31 -36.72 -4.39
C LEU A 567 10.88 -37.86 -3.51
N ALA A 568 12.04 -37.63 -2.88
CA ALA A 568 12.67 -38.61 -1.98
C ALA A 568 11.84 -38.90 -0.72
N SER A 569 11.02 -37.93 -0.28
CA SER A 569 10.16 -38.03 0.91
C SER A 569 8.73 -38.53 0.62
N GLY A 570 8.45 -39.04 -0.58
CA GLY A 570 7.12 -39.52 -0.95
C GLY A 570 6.06 -38.42 -1.04
N GLY A 571 6.43 -37.21 -1.49
CA GLY A 571 5.50 -36.09 -1.70
C GLY A 571 5.24 -35.22 -0.47
N LYS A 572 6.00 -35.40 0.62
CA LYS A 572 5.87 -34.54 1.81
C LYS A 572 6.62 -33.25 1.62
N ASN A 573 5.95 -32.13 1.90
CA ASN A 573 6.54 -30.80 1.90
C ASN A 573 7.67 -30.65 2.93
N ALA A 574 8.72 -29.89 2.64
CA ALA A 574 9.81 -29.57 3.58
C ALA A 574 9.32 -29.01 4.94
N LYS A 575 8.16 -28.34 4.96
CA LYS A 575 7.51 -27.90 6.21
C LYS A 575 6.95 -29.07 7.03
N GLN A 576 6.38 -30.07 6.37
CA GLN A 576 5.84 -31.25 7.03
C GLN A 576 6.98 -32.13 7.57
N ILE A 577 8.05 -32.33 6.79
CA ILE A 577 9.25 -33.04 7.23
C ILE A 577 9.88 -32.35 8.46
N LYS A 578 10.03 -31.02 8.41
CA LYS A 578 10.57 -30.24 9.53
C LYS A 578 9.65 -30.22 10.75
N ALA A 579 8.34 -30.28 10.55
CA ALA A 579 7.37 -30.40 11.64
C ALA A 579 7.43 -31.79 12.28
N GLU A 580 7.53 -32.85 11.48
CA GLU A 580 7.70 -34.24 11.95
C GLU A 580 9.05 -34.40 12.69
N GLN A 581 10.14 -33.85 12.17
CA GLN A 581 11.45 -33.82 12.85
C GLN A 581 11.40 -33.12 14.19
N ARG A 582 10.78 -31.93 14.26
CA ARG A 582 10.61 -31.21 15.52
C ARG A 582 9.70 -31.94 16.51
N ALA A 583 8.68 -32.66 16.03
CA ALA A 583 7.83 -33.49 16.86
C ALA A 583 8.61 -34.68 17.39
N ALA A 584 9.40 -35.34 16.55
CA ALA A 584 10.28 -36.45 16.95
C ALA A 584 11.36 -36.00 17.96
N GLU A 585 12.00 -34.85 17.74
CA GLU A 585 12.94 -34.26 18.72
C GLU A 585 12.28 -33.91 20.08
N ARG A 586 11.05 -33.41 20.07
CA ARG A 586 10.29 -33.15 21.31
C ARG A 586 10.01 -34.45 22.07
N ILE A 587 9.61 -35.50 21.36
CA ILE A 587 9.38 -36.84 21.95
C ILE A 587 10.68 -37.40 22.49
N ALA A 588 11.80 -37.32 21.74
CA ALA A 588 13.11 -37.79 22.18
C ALA A 588 13.58 -37.06 23.45
N LYS A 589 13.52 -35.72 23.45
CA LYS A 589 13.86 -34.91 24.64
C LYS A 589 12.95 -35.17 25.84
N SER A 590 11.66 -35.46 25.60
CA SER A 590 10.74 -35.88 26.66
C SER A 590 11.08 -37.24 27.25
N LYS A 591 11.46 -38.23 26.40
CA LYS A 591 11.94 -39.52 26.86
C LYS A 591 13.25 -39.40 27.63
N GLU A 592 14.20 -38.63 27.17
CA GLU A 592 15.48 -38.35 27.81
C GLU A 592 15.32 -37.68 29.18
N ARG A 593 14.43 -36.68 29.27
CA ARG A 593 14.06 -36.06 30.57
C ARG A 593 13.44 -37.06 31.53
N ARG A 594 12.52 -37.91 31.05
CA ARG A 594 11.95 -38.99 31.88
C ARG A 594 13.02 -39.98 32.37
N ALA A 595 13.92 -40.40 31.47
CA ALA A 595 15.04 -41.28 31.83
C ALA A 595 15.99 -40.65 32.83
N THR A 596 16.33 -39.36 32.70
CA THR A 596 17.18 -38.63 33.65
C THR A 596 16.50 -38.41 34.99
N GLU A 597 15.19 -38.22 35.05
CA GLU A 597 14.43 -38.10 36.30
C GLU A 597 14.37 -39.47 37.04
N VAL A 598 14.16 -40.55 36.29
CA VAL A 598 14.20 -41.92 36.82
C VAL A 598 15.60 -42.25 37.34
N ALA A 599 16.67 -41.93 36.59
CA ALA A 599 18.06 -42.14 37.03
C ALA A 599 18.45 -41.32 38.29
N LYS A 600 17.77 -40.22 38.56
CA LYS A 600 17.92 -39.38 39.74
C LYS A 600 17.05 -39.82 40.94
N GLY A 601 16.42 -41.03 40.86
CA GLY A 601 15.59 -41.58 41.92
C GLY A 601 14.31 -40.82 42.24
N ARG A 602 13.88 -39.94 41.33
CA ARG A 602 12.64 -39.17 41.46
C ARG A 602 11.50 -39.92 40.75
N ASN A 603 10.51 -40.34 41.55
CA ASN A 603 9.33 -41.02 41.05
C ASN A 603 8.49 -40.04 40.16
N PRO A 604 8.27 -40.31 38.86
CA PRO A 604 7.59 -39.40 37.95
C PRO A 604 6.10 -39.18 38.27
N HIS A 605 5.54 -39.95 39.24
CA HIS A 605 4.14 -39.84 39.68
C HIS A 605 3.94 -39.01 40.95
N LYS A 606 4.96 -38.28 41.44
CA LYS A 606 4.79 -37.45 42.65
C LYS A 606 3.98 -36.19 42.30
N LYS A 607 2.89 -35.99 43.02
CA LYS A 607 1.86 -34.92 42.88
C LYS A 607 2.42 -33.62 42.31
N LYS A 608 1.94 -33.24 41.14
CA LYS A 608 2.23 -31.95 40.51
C LYS A 608 1.80 -30.80 41.43
N GLY A 609 2.60 -29.76 41.55
CA GLY A 609 2.26 -28.56 42.31
C GLY A 609 1.06 -27.81 41.70
N LYS A 610 0.40 -26.95 42.49
CA LYS A 610 -0.83 -26.23 42.14
C LYS A 610 -0.74 -25.52 40.76
N GLN A 611 0.41 -24.93 40.42
CA GLN A 611 0.65 -24.30 39.12
C GLN A 611 0.69 -25.31 37.93
N ALA A 612 1.25 -26.50 38.15
CA ALA A 612 1.30 -27.52 37.09
C ALA A 612 -0.07 -28.13 36.83
N ARG A 613 -0.97 -28.19 37.81
CA ARG A 613 -2.37 -28.61 37.62
C ARG A 613 -3.15 -27.57 36.81
N ILE A 614 -2.96 -26.29 37.07
CA ILE A 614 -3.58 -25.20 36.31
C ILE A 614 -3.11 -25.25 34.84
N PHE A 615 -1.84 -25.53 34.57
CA PHE A 615 -1.33 -25.69 33.22
C PHE A 615 -1.92 -26.92 32.49
N ASP A 616 -2.10 -28.03 33.19
CA ASP A 616 -2.72 -29.24 32.64
C ASP A 616 -4.21 -28.98 32.31
N GLU A 617 -4.96 -28.29 33.17
CA GLU A 617 -6.35 -27.86 32.92
C GLU A 617 -6.47 -26.93 31.73
N TRP A 618 -5.52 -25.99 31.57
CA TRP A 618 -5.48 -25.11 30.38
C TRP A 618 -5.15 -25.88 29.10
N ASP A 619 -4.27 -26.88 29.15
CA ASP A 619 -3.95 -27.72 28.00
C ASP A 619 -5.13 -28.64 27.62
N GLU A 620 -5.89 -29.13 28.59
CA GLU A 620 -7.12 -29.91 28.36
C GLU A 620 -8.20 -29.05 27.74
N LEU A 621 -8.46 -27.86 28.27
CA LEU A 621 -9.40 -26.88 27.70
C LEU A 621 -9.00 -26.51 26.26
N ALA A 622 -7.72 -26.29 26.00
CA ALA A 622 -7.24 -25.98 24.65
C ALA A 622 -7.38 -27.16 23.68
N LYS A 623 -7.29 -28.41 24.18
CA LYS A 623 -7.52 -29.64 23.41
C LYS A 623 -9.01 -29.79 23.08
N GLU A 624 -9.87 -29.54 24.05
CA GLU A 624 -11.32 -29.55 23.89
C GLU A 624 -11.78 -28.50 22.87
N GLU A 625 -11.29 -27.26 22.96
CA GLU A 625 -11.61 -26.19 22.01
C GLU A 625 -11.18 -26.55 20.58
N ARG A 626 -10.03 -27.21 20.41
CA ARG A 626 -9.56 -27.67 19.09
C ARG A 626 -10.44 -28.80 18.52
N LEU A 627 -10.89 -29.73 19.36
CA LEU A 627 -11.78 -30.81 18.95
C LEU A 627 -13.16 -30.26 18.63
N TYR A 628 -13.70 -29.33 19.44
CA TYR A 628 -14.96 -28.63 19.17
C TYR A 628 -14.92 -27.83 17.86
N LYS A 629 -13.80 -27.13 17.57
CA LYS A 629 -13.60 -26.46 16.28
C LYS A 629 -13.60 -27.44 15.10
N LYS A 630 -13.06 -28.65 15.27
CA LYS A 630 -13.09 -29.71 14.25
C LYS A 630 -14.51 -30.24 14.06
N LEU A 631 -15.28 -30.46 15.12
CA LEU A 631 -16.68 -30.87 15.06
C LEU A 631 -17.53 -29.81 14.35
N ARG A 632 -17.41 -28.54 14.76
CA ARG A 632 -18.13 -27.41 14.13
C ARG A 632 -17.78 -27.25 12.64
N SER A 633 -16.55 -27.55 12.24
CA SER A 633 -16.12 -27.51 10.83
C SER A 633 -16.44 -28.80 10.06
N LYS A 634 -17.22 -29.74 10.62
CA LYS A 634 -17.60 -31.04 10.04
C LYS A 634 -16.38 -31.89 9.60
N LYS A 635 -15.24 -31.71 10.28
CA LYS A 635 -14.02 -32.51 10.03
C LYS A 635 -13.95 -33.80 10.82
N ILE A 636 -14.77 -33.92 11.86
CA ILE A 636 -14.97 -35.11 12.68
C ILE A 636 -16.47 -35.25 12.95
N THR A 637 -16.95 -36.48 13.12
CA THR A 637 -18.33 -36.78 13.50
C THR A 637 -18.53 -36.56 15.00
N LYS A 638 -19.78 -36.49 15.46
CA LYS A 638 -20.09 -36.36 16.87
C LYS A 638 -19.61 -37.56 17.67
N GLU A 639 -19.73 -38.76 17.08
CA GLU A 639 -19.26 -40.01 17.68
C GLU A 639 -17.74 -40.06 17.83
N GLU A 640 -16.99 -39.58 16.81
CA GLU A 640 -15.55 -39.45 16.90
C GLU A 640 -15.12 -38.36 17.92
N TYR A 641 -15.89 -37.30 18.06
CA TYR A 641 -15.64 -36.28 19.07
C TYR A 641 -15.81 -36.87 20.48
N ASP A 642 -16.95 -37.54 20.73
CA ASP A 642 -17.26 -38.15 22.02
C ASP A 642 -16.25 -39.23 22.38
N LYS A 643 -15.80 -40.07 21.42
CA LYS A 643 -14.76 -41.05 21.61
C LYS A 643 -13.36 -40.46 21.92
N LEU A 644 -13.04 -39.31 21.33
CA LEU A 644 -11.77 -38.60 21.57
C LEU A 644 -11.77 -37.80 22.88
N MET A 645 -12.96 -37.44 23.37
CA MET A 645 -13.14 -36.69 24.63
C MET A 645 -13.33 -37.63 25.83
N TYR A 646 -14.12 -38.67 25.66
CA TYR A 646 -14.59 -39.49 26.79
C TYR A 646 -14.17 -40.97 26.67
N GLY A 647 -13.57 -41.39 25.55
CA GLY A 647 -13.23 -42.79 25.25
C GLY A 647 -11.85 -43.25 25.73
N GLY A 648 -11.28 -42.65 26.77
CA GLY A 648 -9.94 -43.00 27.26
C GLY A 648 -9.94 -43.56 28.67
N ASP A 649 -10.75 -44.62 28.94
CA ASP A 649 -10.47 -45.51 30.09
C ASP A 649 -11.35 -46.78 29.99
N GLU A 650 -11.06 -47.65 29.02
CA GLU A 650 -11.47 -49.05 29.10
C GLU A 650 -10.26 -49.92 28.77
N GLY A 651 -9.69 -50.53 29.80
CA GLY A 651 -8.77 -51.64 29.57
C GLY A 651 -7.60 -51.74 30.52
N SER A 652 -7.79 -52.14 31.75
CA SER A 652 -6.93 -53.08 32.49
C SER A 652 -7.58 -53.45 33.82
N GLU A 653 -8.66 -54.20 33.78
CA GLU A 653 -8.92 -55.17 34.85
C GLU A 653 -8.25 -56.47 34.44
N ALA A 654 -7.08 -56.75 34.98
CA ALA A 654 -6.47 -58.04 34.95
C ALA A 654 -7.24 -58.93 35.93
N GLU A 655 -7.84 -59.99 35.44
CA GLU A 655 -8.33 -61.12 36.20
C GLU A 655 -7.17 -61.72 37.03
N ASP A 656 -7.14 -61.49 38.32
CA ASP A 656 -6.48 -62.36 39.26
C ASP A 656 -7.45 -63.48 39.57
N GLY A 657 -7.25 -64.60 38.86
CA GLY A 657 -7.88 -65.85 39.20
C GLY A 657 -7.21 -66.49 40.40
N ASP A 658 -7.93 -66.51 41.49
CA ASP A 658 -7.69 -67.41 42.60
C ASP A 658 -7.93 -68.83 42.14
N SER A 659 -6.95 -69.69 42.35
CA SER A 659 -7.14 -71.12 42.50
C SER A 659 -6.27 -71.66 43.64
N ASP A 660 -6.95 -72.06 44.68
CA ASP A 660 -6.59 -72.99 45.70
C ASP A 660 -5.12 -73.21 46.06
#